data_dbdc8d26ba3df473ec1ba4c4d3d93a25
#
_entry.id   dbdc8d26ba3df473ec1ba4c4d3d93a25
#
_cell.length_a   1.000
_cell.length_b   1.000
_cell.length_c   1.000
_cell.angle_alpha   90.00
_cell.angle_beta   90.00
_cell.angle_gamma   90.00
#
_symmetry.space_group_name_H-M   'P 1'
#
loop_
_entity.id
_entity.type
_entity.pdbx_description
1 polymer ?
#
loop_
_entity_poly.entity_id
_entity_poly.type
_entity_poly.pdbx_seq_one_letter_code
_entity_poly.pdbx_strand_id
1 'polypeptide(L)'
;MLSFRLPPSKFMRYIRVLLAVFLFAAVIVLILVTALAWWITPDRVGHRIAEALNAHLALNAEFQGPIEIKRLPKLRITLPAAALTHSTDGSAAGRFDAAVIELKPWSFFAESPRIDHILVDGLSYNPKPGTPAASEAANRLSTTLWDVELMELRNSTIAFDAGVFGPAEARLSAIQARLENISEKGGAIRLAGMLESASVSGSASFAGIVRFKDGAGDLLTRFALDSPAVTLDGLWNRRSVHAEVRAKSVAPTGSGWQIESPDARTVFANGPEITAAAPSALLSPETFASDRLSLSAALNTRDGQLSASGTLKAMHRFQPQNTELSQIDLTTRFAPKDASGEATESRLTGNASWSEDGSAEIRLTGTLLGAALSFNASSSPAETEDRRLSLNGDLTLGELSSERLAQLPWDLEWLSLINFRGNISIAGLGPVWGLSDLSAHAELFKGGLILSEGKGDWLGGKTDFAAILTPDGAWHANIRARDGRAESWFSSQHRPAAISGRTDATLALAGSVQTPESPAKLLQADGTVRIASGAFSGFNVPLAFRILADETPDATPPEVRQPHSVSAFNELSFTTAVKDGRLILSEGKASAEGWSASFTGEALSGNLLIHAVFHAPAAGKLPELSLAASAQTGSDLAPVWTAEWDKAAQAVNQARSGEPMTLDRLGRRVERAIKDFWQGLELPDIKMPEIELPDWKLPKMPWEKDEPAPQKPASPAI
;
A
#
# COMPACT_ATOMS: atom_id res chain seq x y z
N MET A 1 0.13 7.05 2.12
CA MET A 1 0.53 8.26 2.86
C MET A 1 0.02 8.15 4.28
N LEU A 2 0.90 7.81 5.22
CA LEU A 2 0.52 7.68 6.63
C LEU A 2 0.61 9.06 7.26
N SER A 3 -0.53 9.65 7.58
CA SER A 3 -0.57 10.93 8.28
C SER A 3 -0.04 10.73 9.70
N PHE A 4 1.13 11.26 10.00
CA PHE A 4 1.55 11.57 11.36
C PHE A 4 0.58 12.64 11.89
N ARG A 5 -0.53 12.20 12.50
CA ARG A 5 -1.43 13.10 13.21
C ARG A 5 -0.87 13.39 14.59
N LEU A 6 0.21 14.14 14.67
CA LEU A 6 0.54 14.86 15.89
C LEU A 6 -0.05 16.27 15.75
N PRO A 7 -1.08 16.61 16.53
CA PRO A 7 -1.67 17.95 16.47
C PRO A 7 -0.72 18.94 17.15
N PRO A 8 -0.14 19.89 16.44
CA PRO A 8 0.88 20.80 16.98
C PRO A 8 0.36 21.97 17.82
N SER A 9 -0.94 22.31 17.76
CA SER A 9 -1.51 23.18 18.82
C SER A 9 -1.41 22.51 20.18
N LYS A 10 -1.39 21.20 20.16
CA LYS A 10 -1.25 20.32 21.29
C LYS A 10 0.22 20.00 21.57
N PHE A 11 1.10 19.86 20.57
CA PHE A 11 2.55 19.83 20.77
C PHE A 11 3.07 21.13 21.40
N MET A 12 2.56 22.28 20.99
CA MET A 12 2.83 23.55 21.68
C MET A 12 2.26 23.56 23.10
N ARG A 13 1.12 22.92 23.36
CA ARG A 13 0.60 22.72 24.73
C ARG A 13 1.48 21.74 25.51
N TYR A 14 2.17 20.78 24.87
CA TYR A 14 3.11 19.88 25.57
C TYR A 14 4.42 20.52 25.90
N ILE A 15 4.98 21.29 24.99
CA ILE A 15 6.10 22.17 25.35
C ILE A 15 5.66 23.07 26.50
N ARG A 16 4.44 23.59 26.49
CA ARG A 16 3.89 24.37 27.61
C ARG A 16 3.70 23.54 28.88
N VAL A 17 3.23 22.28 28.78
CA VAL A 17 3.07 21.41 29.96
C VAL A 17 4.42 20.88 30.45
N LEU A 18 5.34 20.49 29.57
CA LEU A 18 6.71 20.18 29.93
C LEU A 18 7.41 21.44 30.54
N LEU A 19 7.24 22.58 29.91
CA LEU A 19 7.72 23.86 30.46
C LEU A 19 7.00 24.21 31.79
N ALA A 20 5.69 23.89 31.94
CA ALA A 20 4.97 24.09 33.20
C ALA A 20 5.44 23.13 34.29
N VAL A 21 5.82 21.91 33.98
CA VAL A 21 6.45 20.97 34.92
C VAL A 21 7.85 21.46 35.30
N PHE A 22 8.62 22.00 34.36
CA PHE A 22 9.91 22.62 34.62
C PHE A 22 9.75 23.95 35.36
N LEU A 23 8.79 24.75 35.00
CA LEU A 23 8.38 25.95 35.70
C LEU A 23 7.95 25.64 37.12
N PHE A 24 7.21 24.56 37.35
CA PHE A 24 6.85 24.07 38.66
C PHE A 24 8.08 23.83 39.53
N ALA A 25 9.06 23.12 39.02
CA ALA A 25 10.31 22.91 39.76
C ALA A 25 11.11 24.22 39.96
N ALA A 26 11.17 25.09 38.94
CA ALA A 26 11.86 26.39 39.05
C ALA A 26 11.16 27.36 40.00
N VAL A 27 9.82 27.32 40.09
CA VAL A 27 9.04 28.11 41.04
C VAL A 27 9.23 27.60 42.47
N ILE A 28 9.27 26.29 42.69
CA ILE A 28 9.66 25.75 44.00
C ILE A 28 11.01 26.36 44.45
N VAL A 29 11.92 26.49 43.53
CA VAL A 29 13.27 27.05 43.80
C VAL A 29 13.27 28.54 44.13
N LEU A 30 12.61 29.33 43.30
CA LEU A 30 12.55 30.79 43.48
C LEU A 30 12.01 31.18 44.87
N ILE A 31 11.01 30.43 45.36
CA ILE A 31 10.36 30.69 46.64
C ILE A 31 11.23 30.25 47.78
N LEU A 32 11.92 29.14 47.65
CA LEU A 32 12.80 28.66 48.70
C LEU A 32 13.93 29.63 49.00
N VAL A 33 14.45 30.30 48.02
CA VAL A 33 15.56 31.23 48.24
C VAL A 33 15.11 32.56 48.81
N THR A 34 13.96 33.10 48.40
CA THR A 34 13.37 34.26 49.05
C THR A 34 12.97 33.97 50.52
N ALA A 35 12.57 32.74 50.85
CA ALA A 35 12.27 32.28 52.20
C ALA A 35 13.54 32.04 53.05
N LEU A 36 14.67 31.70 52.44
CA LEU A 36 15.97 31.50 53.11
C LEU A 36 16.61 32.80 53.59
N ALA A 37 16.34 33.95 52.94
CA ALA A 37 16.83 35.23 53.33
C ALA A 37 16.16 35.75 54.66
N TRP A 38 14.99 35.21 55.02
CA TRP A 38 14.25 35.61 56.21
C TRP A 38 13.79 34.38 57.03
N TRP A 39 14.57 33.95 58.05
CA TRP A 39 14.27 32.99 59.12
C TRP A 39 13.58 31.69 58.70
N ILE A 40 14.38 30.70 58.43
CA ILE A 40 13.99 29.35 57.95
C ILE A 40 13.40 28.53 59.11
N THR A 41 12.07 28.51 59.18
CA THR A 41 11.34 27.47 59.92
C THR A 41 10.62 26.57 58.91
N PRO A 42 10.48 25.23 59.15
CA PRO A 42 9.83 24.30 58.24
C PRO A 42 8.43 24.75 57.80
N ASP A 43 7.62 25.24 58.72
CA ASP A 43 6.25 25.70 58.49
C ASP A 43 6.18 26.91 57.56
N ARG A 44 7.10 27.90 57.71
CA ARG A 44 7.15 29.04 56.81
C ARG A 44 7.61 28.69 55.41
N VAL A 45 8.54 27.74 55.29
CA VAL A 45 8.99 27.23 53.98
C VAL A 45 7.84 26.54 53.27
N GLY A 46 7.09 25.65 53.94
CA GLY A 46 5.92 24.99 53.37
C GLY A 46 4.84 25.96 52.91
N HIS A 47 4.52 26.96 53.74
CA HIS A 47 3.51 27.95 53.38
C HIS A 47 3.91 28.78 52.15
N ARG A 48 5.18 29.20 52.09
CA ARG A 48 5.71 29.97 50.95
C ARG A 48 5.75 29.15 49.65
N ILE A 49 6.08 27.85 49.71
CA ILE A 49 6.04 26.94 48.56
C ILE A 49 4.59 26.81 48.10
N ALA A 50 3.65 26.57 49.00
CA ALA A 50 2.23 26.45 48.65
C ALA A 50 1.67 27.75 48.04
N GLU A 51 2.00 28.92 48.62
CA GLU A 51 1.63 30.24 48.05
C GLU A 51 2.13 30.39 46.60
N ALA A 52 3.32 29.96 46.35
CA ALA A 52 3.89 30.15 45.02
C ALA A 52 3.42 29.13 43.99
N LEU A 53 3.21 27.90 44.41
CA LEU A 53 2.51 26.92 43.52
C LEU A 53 1.15 27.48 43.14
N ASN A 54 0.45 28.08 44.07
CA ASN A 54 -0.82 28.74 43.78
C ASN A 54 -0.65 29.95 42.85
N ALA A 55 0.26 30.88 43.19
CA ALA A 55 0.45 32.12 42.45
C ALA A 55 0.98 31.91 41.02
N HIS A 56 1.79 30.88 40.79
CA HIS A 56 2.47 30.65 39.51
C HIS A 56 1.91 29.51 38.67
N LEU A 57 1.33 28.49 39.32
CA LEU A 57 0.82 27.31 38.63
C LEU A 57 -0.68 27.09 38.81
N ALA A 58 -1.34 27.93 39.58
CA ALA A 58 -2.73 27.75 40.00
C ALA A 58 -2.97 26.38 40.67
N LEU A 59 -1.99 25.92 41.45
CA LEU A 59 -2.03 24.66 42.17
C LEU A 59 -1.95 24.91 43.67
N ASN A 60 -2.82 24.27 44.43
CA ASN A 60 -2.69 24.18 45.87
C ASN A 60 -1.93 22.87 46.20
N ALA A 61 -0.97 22.98 47.13
CA ALA A 61 -0.21 21.81 47.59
C ALA A 61 -0.52 21.54 49.08
N GLU A 62 -0.88 20.32 49.37
CA GLU A 62 -1.08 19.84 50.75
C GLU A 62 0.01 18.81 51.08
N PHE A 63 0.95 19.21 51.99
CA PHE A 63 2.07 18.36 52.37
C PHE A 63 1.61 17.29 53.39
N GLN A 64 2.01 16.04 53.19
CA GLN A 64 1.61 14.89 54.02
C GLN A 64 2.59 14.58 55.15
N GLY A 65 3.48 15.55 55.51
CA GLY A 65 4.46 15.34 56.57
C GLY A 65 5.29 16.58 56.84
N PRO A 66 6.22 16.52 57.80
CA PRO A 66 7.09 17.64 58.14
C PRO A 66 8.17 17.86 57.05
N ILE A 67 8.45 19.12 56.78
CA ILE A 67 9.57 19.53 55.92
C ILE A 67 10.85 19.41 56.71
N GLU A 68 11.82 18.67 56.18
CA GLU A 68 13.13 18.52 56.80
C GLU A 68 14.16 19.52 56.23
N ILE A 69 14.90 20.16 57.13
CA ILE A 69 15.95 21.08 56.72
C ILE A 69 17.27 20.68 57.38
N LYS A 70 18.23 20.19 56.56
CA LYS A 70 19.61 19.87 56.97
C LYS A 70 20.54 21.00 56.55
N ARG A 71 21.31 21.56 57.50
CA ARG A 71 22.09 22.79 57.28
C ARG A 71 23.55 22.52 56.89
N LEU A 72 24.13 21.37 57.19
CA LEU A 72 25.54 21.05 56.96
C LEU A 72 25.69 19.61 56.38
N PRO A 73 26.63 19.33 55.48
CA PRO A 73 27.61 20.25 54.87
C PRO A 73 27.03 21.13 53.75
N LYS A 74 25.87 20.79 53.21
CA LYS A 74 25.06 21.56 52.25
C LYS A 74 23.70 21.85 52.86
N LEU A 75 23.11 22.99 52.52
CA LEU A 75 21.75 23.22 52.88
C LEU A 75 20.85 22.36 52.01
N ARG A 76 20.21 21.38 52.65
CA ARG A 76 19.31 20.46 52.00
C ARG A 76 17.91 20.60 52.59
N ILE A 77 16.92 20.85 51.70
CA ILE A 77 15.53 20.93 52.05
C ILE A 77 14.85 19.74 51.42
N THR A 78 14.18 18.92 52.23
CA THR A 78 13.41 17.78 51.81
C THR A 78 11.94 18.06 52.05
N LEU A 79 11.15 18.06 50.97
CA LEU A 79 9.71 18.18 51.02
C LEU A 79 9.14 16.78 51.05
N PRO A 80 8.20 16.46 51.94
CA PRO A 80 7.48 15.19 51.95
C PRO A 80 6.52 15.11 50.78
N ALA A 81 5.86 13.96 50.65
CA ALA A 81 4.79 13.79 49.68
C ALA A 81 3.73 14.89 49.81
N ALA A 82 3.22 15.33 48.68
CA ALA A 82 2.16 16.32 48.64
C ALA A 82 1.09 15.96 47.59
N ALA A 83 -0.15 16.22 47.94
CA ALA A 83 -1.26 16.24 47.01
C ALA A 83 -1.38 17.62 46.36
N LEU A 84 -1.65 17.62 45.05
CA LEU A 84 -1.81 18.83 44.25
C LEU A 84 -3.25 18.92 43.76
N THR A 85 -3.88 20.06 43.93
CA THR A 85 -5.24 20.33 43.43
C THR A 85 -5.25 21.63 42.62
N HIS A 86 -6.11 21.72 41.61
CA HIS A 86 -6.28 22.96 40.87
C HIS A 86 -6.94 24.02 41.73
N SER A 87 -6.37 25.24 41.79
CA SER A 87 -6.90 26.31 42.61
C SER A 87 -8.24 26.83 42.11
N THR A 88 -8.57 26.63 40.84
CA THR A 88 -9.79 27.11 40.19
C THR A 88 -11.05 26.33 40.58
N ASP A 89 -10.96 25.03 40.77
CA ASP A 89 -12.10 24.15 41.01
C ASP A 89 -11.88 23.09 42.11
N GLY A 90 -10.70 23.07 42.71
CA GLY A 90 -10.35 22.12 43.77
C GLY A 90 -10.19 20.65 43.25
N SER A 91 -10.24 20.40 41.94
CA SER A 91 -10.06 19.07 41.41
C SER A 91 -8.63 18.59 41.57
N ALA A 92 -8.43 17.26 41.64
CA ALA A 92 -7.11 16.67 41.76
C ALA A 92 -6.26 16.99 40.48
N ALA A 93 -5.13 17.65 40.69
CA ALA A 93 -4.17 17.94 39.63
C ALA A 93 -3.02 16.95 39.61
N GLY A 94 -2.73 16.30 40.73
CA GLY A 94 -1.66 15.31 40.81
C GLY A 94 -1.10 15.15 42.23
N ARG A 95 0.11 14.61 42.31
CA ARG A 95 0.88 14.45 43.56
C ARG A 95 2.36 14.30 43.21
N PHE A 96 3.22 14.49 44.21
CA PHE A 96 4.61 14.03 44.17
C PHE A 96 4.94 13.29 45.47
N ASP A 97 5.90 12.35 45.39
CA ASP A 97 6.27 11.53 46.54
C ASP A 97 7.35 12.23 47.40
N ALA A 98 8.28 12.93 46.80
CA ALA A 98 9.28 13.72 47.49
C ALA A 98 9.89 14.80 46.56
N ALA A 99 10.35 15.89 47.16
CA ALA A 99 11.23 16.81 46.46
C ALA A 99 12.41 17.22 47.36
N VAL A 100 13.61 17.29 46.75
CA VAL A 100 14.86 17.63 47.45
C VAL A 100 15.52 18.81 46.74
N ILE A 101 15.95 19.81 47.53
CA ILE A 101 16.68 20.97 47.03
C ILE A 101 17.97 21.11 47.79
N GLU A 102 19.06 21.15 47.08
CA GLU A 102 20.40 21.35 47.64
C GLU A 102 21.00 22.67 47.18
N LEU A 103 21.51 23.45 48.14
CA LEU A 103 22.12 24.74 47.89
C LEU A 103 23.55 24.77 48.42
N LYS A 104 24.44 25.46 47.71
CA LYS A 104 25.80 25.74 48.19
C LYS A 104 25.74 26.75 49.34
N PRO A 105 26.28 26.47 50.52
CA PRO A 105 26.20 27.38 51.68
C PRO A 105 26.72 28.78 51.39
N TRP A 106 27.73 28.92 50.59
CA TRP A 106 28.37 30.18 50.24
C TRP A 106 27.68 30.96 49.14
N SER A 107 26.73 30.37 48.41
CA SER A 107 25.98 31.04 47.33
C SER A 107 25.01 32.12 47.86
N PHE A 108 24.69 32.10 49.13
CA PHE A 108 23.86 33.13 49.77
C PHE A 108 24.49 34.54 49.83
N PHE A 109 25.82 34.56 49.70
CA PHE A 109 26.58 35.83 49.72
C PHE A 109 26.90 36.33 48.31
N ALA A 110 26.47 35.61 47.29
CA ALA A 110 26.60 36.00 45.89
C ALA A 110 25.39 36.87 45.47
N GLU A 111 25.58 37.76 44.50
CA GLU A 111 24.50 38.56 43.94
C GLU A 111 23.39 37.70 43.33
N SER A 112 23.72 36.48 42.85
CA SER A 112 22.77 35.46 42.41
C SER A 112 23.04 34.12 43.11
N PRO A 113 22.11 33.58 43.91
CA PRO A 113 22.30 32.32 44.61
C PRO A 113 22.29 31.16 43.58
N ARG A 114 23.24 30.20 43.79
CA ARG A 114 23.39 29.01 42.96
C ARG A 114 22.80 27.80 43.66
N ILE A 115 21.95 27.08 42.93
CA ILE A 115 21.35 25.82 43.37
C ILE A 115 22.16 24.69 42.79
N ASP A 116 22.63 23.78 43.64
CA ASP A 116 23.38 22.61 43.20
C ASP A 116 22.47 21.60 42.53
N HIS A 117 21.38 21.26 43.24
CA HIS A 117 20.54 20.14 42.80
C HIS A 117 19.10 20.35 43.25
N ILE A 118 18.20 20.06 42.32
CA ILE A 118 16.76 19.91 42.55
C ILE A 118 16.36 18.53 42.07
N LEU A 119 15.75 17.76 42.95
CA LEU A 119 15.17 16.45 42.61
C LEU A 119 13.70 16.46 42.95
N VAL A 120 12.87 16.09 42.00
CA VAL A 120 11.45 15.77 42.22
C VAL A 120 11.24 14.30 41.88
N ASP A 121 10.73 13.54 42.82
CA ASP A 121 10.50 12.10 42.68
C ASP A 121 9.01 11.78 42.75
N GLY A 122 8.55 10.87 41.86
CA GLY A 122 7.18 10.36 41.86
C GLY A 122 6.11 11.41 41.48
N LEU A 123 6.45 12.42 40.68
CA LEU A 123 5.46 13.41 40.22
C LEU A 123 4.43 12.73 39.32
N SER A 124 3.16 12.75 39.74
CA SER A 124 2.02 12.40 38.89
C SER A 124 1.23 13.67 38.63
N TYR A 125 1.10 14.07 37.38
CA TYR A 125 0.45 15.32 36.99
C TYR A 125 -0.53 15.13 35.84
N ASN A 126 -1.73 15.70 35.99
CA ASN A 126 -2.77 15.73 34.99
C ASN A 126 -3.10 17.18 34.60
N PRO A 127 -2.52 17.74 33.54
CA PRO A 127 -2.75 19.10 33.11
C PRO A 127 -4.14 19.26 32.50
N LYS A 128 -4.95 20.17 33.01
CA LYS A 128 -6.22 20.53 32.39
C LYS A 128 -6.03 21.41 31.16
N PRO A 129 -6.73 21.17 30.05
CA PRO A 129 -6.73 22.06 28.89
C PRO A 129 -7.39 23.42 29.30
N GLY A 130 -6.69 24.53 29.05
CA GLY A 130 -7.26 25.87 29.18
C GLY A 130 -6.93 26.63 30.45
N THR A 131 -6.08 26.10 31.34
CA THR A 131 -5.60 26.90 32.50
C THR A 131 -4.74 28.09 32.04
N PRO A 132 -5.13 29.34 32.28
CA PRO A 132 -4.36 30.55 31.91
C PRO A 132 -3.00 30.66 32.61
N ALA A 133 -2.84 29.88 33.66
CA ALA A 133 -1.69 29.92 34.56
C ALA A 133 -0.32 29.69 33.88
N ALA A 134 -0.24 28.95 32.81
CA ALA A 134 1.06 28.67 32.20
C ALA A 134 1.69 29.90 31.51
N SER A 135 0.91 30.78 30.90
CA SER A 135 1.45 31.97 30.23
C SER A 135 1.73 33.11 31.22
N GLU A 136 0.88 33.32 32.23
CA GLU A 136 1.13 34.31 33.29
C GLU A 136 2.24 33.87 34.25
N ALA A 137 2.32 32.57 34.58
CA ALA A 137 3.39 32.01 35.35
C ALA A 137 4.74 32.12 34.63
N ALA A 138 4.77 31.84 33.32
CA ALA A 138 5.96 32.04 32.51
C ALA A 138 6.43 33.49 32.49
N ASN A 139 5.49 34.43 32.43
CA ASN A 139 5.82 35.86 32.46
C ASN A 139 6.40 36.34 33.82
N ARG A 140 5.92 35.80 34.93
CA ARG A 140 6.41 36.16 36.27
C ARG A 140 7.77 35.53 36.61
N LEU A 141 8.10 34.38 36.01
CA LEU A 141 9.41 33.71 36.15
C LEU A 141 10.52 34.38 35.33
N SER A 142 10.17 35.16 34.31
CA SER A 142 11.15 35.82 33.46
C SER A 142 12.05 36.83 34.17
N THR A 143 11.71 37.24 35.38
CA THR A 143 12.44 38.25 36.13
C THR A 143 13.52 37.73 37.09
N THR A 144 13.58 36.40 37.33
CA THR A 144 14.55 35.84 38.30
C THR A 144 14.85 34.38 37.98
N LEU A 145 15.49 34.11 36.85
CA LEU A 145 16.11 32.79 36.59
C LEU A 145 17.40 32.70 37.44
N TRP A 146 17.47 31.63 38.21
CA TRP A 146 18.59 31.32 39.08
C TRP A 146 19.52 30.33 38.36
N ASP A 147 20.79 30.39 38.67
CA ASP A 147 21.74 29.38 38.21
C ASP A 147 21.48 28.07 38.95
N VAL A 148 20.95 27.07 38.23
CA VAL A 148 20.72 25.69 38.71
C VAL A 148 21.69 24.77 38.01
N GLU A 149 22.56 24.09 38.77
CA GLU A 149 23.56 23.17 38.19
C GLU A 149 22.89 21.90 37.65
N LEU A 150 21.97 21.33 38.43
CA LEU A 150 21.25 20.10 38.04
C LEU A 150 19.82 20.11 38.56
N MET A 151 18.87 19.84 37.66
CA MET A 151 17.47 19.56 38.03
C MET A 151 17.12 18.18 37.49
N GLU A 152 16.56 17.34 38.34
CA GLU A 152 16.13 15.97 37.98
C GLU A 152 14.66 15.75 38.33
N LEU A 153 13.96 15.10 37.42
CA LEU A 153 12.64 14.55 37.64
C LEU A 153 12.77 13.04 37.50
N ARG A 154 12.32 12.27 38.48
CA ARG A 154 12.41 10.79 38.50
C ARG A 154 11.06 10.16 38.71
N ASN A 155 10.89 8.95 38.18
CA ASN A 155 9.71 8.08 38.37
C ASN A 155 8.37 8.80 38.17
N SER A 156 8.33 9.76 37.27
CA SER A 156 7.20 10.66 37.12
C SER A 156 6.25 10.23 36.02
N THR A 157 5.02 10.68 36.09
CA THR A 157 3.96 10.36 35.14
C THR A 157 3.18 11.62 34.80
N ILE A 158 2.92 11.82 33.51
CA ILE A 158 2.04 12.87 33.00
C ILE A 158 0.94 12.20 32.20
N ALA A 159 -0.30 12.45 32.59
CA ALA A 159 -1.47 12.00 31.84
C ALA A 159 -1.98 13.16 30.99
N PHE A 160 -2.44 12.85 29.81
CA PHE A 160 -2.96 13.82 28.84
C PHE A 160 -4.36 13.39 28.41
N ASP A 161 -5.31 14.28 28.52
CA ASP A 161 -6.68 14.03 28.11
C ASP A 161 -6.79 13.73 26.60
N ALA A 162 -7.89 13.06 26.23
CA ALA A 162 -8.23 12.81 24.85
C ALA A 162 -8.21 14.11 24.03
N GLY A 163 -7.72 14.00 22.82
CA GLY A 163 -7.57 15.13 21.95
C GLY A 163 -6.22 15.82 22.02
N VAL A 164 -5.31 15.36 22.85
CA VAL A 164 -3.97 15.91 23.05
C VAL A 164 -2.95 15.22 22.14
N PHE A 165 -2.89 13.88 22.10
CA PHE A 165 -2.09 13.08 21.15
C PHE A 165 -2.94 12.31 20.11
N GLY A 166 -4.24 12.60 20.06
CA GLY A 166 -5.19 11.91 19.21
C GLY A 166 -6.57 11.90 19.87
N PRO A 167 -7.49 11.09 19.37
CA PRO A 167 -8.84 10.98 19.92
C PRO A 167 -8.88 10.23 21.27
N ALA A 168 -7.78 9.65 21.70
CA ALA A 168 -7.65 8.90 22.95
C ALA A 168 -6.71 9.58 23.93
N GLU A 169 -6.89 9.25 25.21
CA GLU A 169 -5.96 9.64 26.27
C GLU A 169 -4.56 9.11 25.98
N ALA A 170 -3.55 9.89 26.35
CA ALA A 170 -2.15 9.49 26.28
C ALA A 170 -1.48 9.67 27.64
N ARG A 171 -0.56 8.77 27.94
CA ARG A 171 0.18 8.78 29.20
C ARG A 171 1.67 8.66 28.92
N LEU A 172 2.45 9.59 29.50
CA LEU A 172 3.91 9.48 29.56
C LEU A 172 4.27 9.07 30.99
N SER A 173 4.79 7.88 31.17
CA SER A 173 5.11 7.26 32.46
C SER A 173 6.61 6.96 32.59
N ALA A 174 7.05 6.61 33.80
CA ALA A 174 8.45 6.38 34.12
C ALA A 174 9.39 7.51 33.65
N ILE A 175 8.90 8.72 33.69
CA ILE A 175 9.64 9.91 33.22
C ILE A 175 10.91 10.08 34.05
N GLN A 176 12.03 10.19 33.34
CA GLN A 176 13.30 10.65 33.85
C GLN A 176 13.69 11.88 33.04
N ALA A 177 13.74 13.04 33.69
CA ALA A 177 14.18 14.26 33.05
C ALA A 177 15.36 14.84 33.79
N ARG A 178 16.28 15.43 33.05
CA ARG A 178 17.50 16.03 33.57
C ARG A 178 17.78 17.34 32.83
N LEU A 179 17.89 18.43 33.58
CA LEU A 179 18.34 19.70 33.08
C LEU A 179 19.66 20.06 33.77
N GLU A 180 20.61 20.43 32.95
CA GLU A 180 21.98 20.74 33.40
C GLU A 180 22.32 22.18 33.05
N ASN A 181 23.01 22.85 33.99
CA ASN A 181 23.56 24.20 33.83
C ASN A 181 22.50 25.23 33.39
N ILE A 182 21.37 25.23 34.07
CA ILE A 182 20.29 26.20 33.81
C ILE A 182 20.72 27.56 34.29
N SER A 183 20.74 28.53 33.37
CA SER A 183 21.05 29.94 33.65
C SER A 183 20.13 30.83 32.83
N GLU A 184 20.29 32.14 32.98
CA GLU A 184 19.59 33.14 32.14
C GLU A 184 19.85 32.95 30.64
N LYS A 185 20.97 32.29 30.27
CA LYS A 185 21.35 32.02 28.87
C LYS A 185 20.81 30.72 28.34
N GLY A 186 20.37 29.82 29.22
CA GLY A 186 19.85 28.50 28.84
C GLY A 186 20.42 27.35 29.65
N GLY A 187 20.30 26.13 29.13
CA GLY A 187 20.79 24.88 29.73
C GLY A 187 20.55 23.68 28.84
N ALA A 188 21.16 22.55 29.16
CA ALA A 188 20.90 21.29 28.44
C ALA A 188 19.70 20.58 29.05
N ILE A 189 18.84 20.00 28.20
CA ILE A 189 17.66 19.23 28.61
C ILE A 189 17.72 17.83 28.00
N ARG A 190 17.46 16.82 28.85
CA ARG A 190 17.22 15.42 28.42
C ARG A 190 16.00 14.90 29.14
N LEU A 191 15.16 14.18 28.42
CA LEU A 191 13.97 13.55 28.96
C LEU A 191 13.84 12.16 28.33
N ALA A 192 13.47 11.18 29.15
CA ALA A 192 13.10 9.85 28.67
C ALA A 192 11.88 9.35 29.46
N GLY A 193 11.06 8.53 28.85
CA GLY A 193 9.87 7.95 29.45
C GLY A 193 9.19 6.94 28.55
N MET A 194 8.10 6.35 29.04
CA MET A 194 7.25 5.43 28.29
C MET A 194 5.99 6.14 27.87
N LEU A 195 5.77 6.25 26.57
CA LEU A 195 4.56 6.80 25.97
C LEU A 195 3.55 5.68 25.73
N GLU A 196 2.33 5.89 26.20
CA GLU A 196 1.19 4.98 25.99
C GLU A 196 -0.02 5.77 25.49
N SER A 197 -0.58 5.36 24.37
CA SER A 197 -1.83 5.87 23.80
C SER A 197 -2.54 4.75 23.04
N ALA A 198 -3.74 4.99 22.54
CA ALA A 198 -4.49 3.98 21.77
C ALA A 198 -3.77 3.50 20.50
N SER A 199 -2.93 4.34 19.90
CA SER A 199 -2.25 4.03 18.63
C SER A 199 -0.75 3.90 18.73
N VAL A 200 -0.14 4.43 19.81
CA VAL A 200 1.32 4.48 19.98
C VAL A 200 1.68 4.05 21.40
N SER A 201 2.63 3.12 21.50
CA SER A 201 3.22 2.73 22.79
C SER A 201 4.71 2.47 22.62
N GLY A 202 5.53 2.93 23.56
CA GLY A 202 6.98 2.71 23.49
C GLY A 202 7.79 3.70 24.30
N SER A 203 9.11 3.53 24.26
CA SER A 203 10.03 4.47 24.90
C SER A 203 10.17 5.74 24.05
N ALA A 204 10.02 6.88 24.67
CA ALA A 204 10.22 8.18 24.05
C ALA A 204 11.36 8.93 24.74
N SER A 205 12.20 9.60 23.96
CA SER A 205 13.24 10.46 24.51
C SER A 205 13.29 11.82 23.81
N PHE A 206 13.74 12.82 24.52
CA PHE A 206 13.99 14.17 24.02
C PHE A 206 15.34 14.67 24.55
N ALA A 207 16.13 15.28 23.69
CA ALA A 207 17.36 15.98 24.06
C ALA A 207 17.49 17.29 23.29
N GLY A 208 18.10 18.31 23.92
CA GLY A 208 18.34 19.59 23.27
C GLY A 208 19.02 20.57 24.20
N ILE A 209 19.44 21.71 23.66
CA ILE A 209 19.97 22.83 24.42
C ILE A 209 18.94 23.94 24.35
N VAL A 210 18.45 24.32 25.52
CA VAL A 210 17.57 25.48 25.68
C VAL A 210 18.42 26.74 25.69
N ARG A 211 18.00 27.77 24.98
CA ARG A 211 18.53 29.11 25.06
C ARG A 211 17.42 30.11 25.26
N PHE A 212 17.69 31.14 26.08
CA PHE A 212 16.81 32.27 26.23
C PHE A 212 17.41 33.48 25.52
N LYS A 213 16.65 34.06 24.58
CA LYS A 213 17.08 35.29 23.89
C LYS A 213 16.92 36.48 24.83
N ASP A 214 17.87 37.43 24.78
CA ASP A 214 17.76 38.68 25.50
C ASP A 214 16.59 39.52 25.00
N GLY A 215 15.83 40.13 25.89
CA GLY A 215 14.70 40.98 25.51
C GLY A 215 13.61 41.05 26.59
N ALA A 216 12.76 42.07 26.52
CA ALA A 216 11.53 42.13 27.30
C ALA A 216 10.44 41.31 26.59
N GLY A 217 9.77 40.42 27.31
CA GLY A 217 8.68 39.60 26.79
C GLY A 217 8.47 38.29 27.55
N ASP A 218 7.46 37.56 27.17
CA ASP A 218 7.13 36.25 27.73
C ASP A 218 8.30 35.26 27.51
N LEU A 219 8.59 34.46 28.52
CA LEU A 219 9.63 33.40 28.44
C LEU A 219 9.44 32.51 27.22
N LEU A 220 8.20 32.22 26.83
CA LEU A 220 7.88 31.43 25.66
C LEU A 220 8.27 32.10 24.34
N THR A 221 8.27 33.42 24.28
CA THR A 221 8.71 34.20 23.12
C THR A 221 10.24 34.32 23.03
N ARG A 222 10.93 33.99 24.10
CA ARG A 222 12.40 34.04 24.23
C ARG A 222 13.05 32.67 24.18
N PHE A 223 12.27 31.61 24.35
CA PHE A 223 12.74 30.21 24.38
C PHE A 223 13.13 29.71 23.00
N ALA A 224 14.36 29.32 22.83
CA ALA A 224 14.88 28.66 21.63
C ALA A 224 15.53 27.34 22.01
N LEU A 225 15.53 26.39 21.09
CA LEU A 225 16.19 25.10 21.21
C LEU A 225 17.27 24.99 20.13
N ASP A 226 18.46 24.58 20.54
CA ASP A 226 19.51 24.16 19.63
C ASP A 226 19.61 22.62 19.61
N SER A 227 19.77 22.10 18.41
CA SER A 227 19.92 20.67 18.16
C SER A 227 18.89 19.79 18.89
N PRO A 228 17.58 20.14 18.87
CA PRO A 228 16.57 19.29 19.48
C PRO A 228 16.49 17.95 18.71
N ALA A 229 16.40 16.88 19.49
CA ALA A 229 16.19 15.53 18.98
C ALA A 229 15.10 14.83 19.79
N VAL A 230 14.17 14.19 19.10
CA VAL A 230 13.10 13.35 19.68
C VAL A 230 13.23 11.97 19.09
N THR A 231 13.23 10.92 19.92
CA THR A 231 13.18 9.54 19.46
C THR A 231 11.98 8.82 20.05
N LEU A 232 11.44 7.88 19.31
CA LEU A 232 10.38 6.98 19.74
C LEU A 232 10.72 5.55 19.26
N ASP A 233 10.82 4.63 20.20
CA ASP A 233 11.03 3.21 19.97
C ASP A 233 9.85 2.43 20.54
N GLY A 234 9.06 1.78 19.69
CA GLY A 234 7.84 1.14 20.19
C GLY A 234 6.95 0.56 19.11
N LEU A 235 5.66 0.60 19.37
CA LEU A 235 4.62 0.12 18.48
C LEU A 235 3.75 1.29 18.02
N TRP A 236 3.48 1.34 16.73
CA TRP A 236 2.45 2.19 16.14
C TRP A 236 1.42 1.34 15.41
N ASN A 237 0.19 1.37 15.88
CA ASN A 237 -0.88 0.49 15.41
C ASN A 237 -0.45 -0.98 15.36
N ARG A 238 0.21 -1.46 16.44
CA ARG A 238 0.75 -2.83 16.61
C ARG A 238 1.95 -3.18 15.71
N ARG A 239 2.47 -2.25 14.91
CA ARG A 239 3.71 -2.44 14.13
C ARG A 239 4.89 -1.83 14.86
N SER A 240 5.97 -2.56 14.96
CA SER A 240 7.20 -2.03 15.55
C SER A 240 7.72 -0.87 14.71
N VAL A 241 8.01 0.25 15.38
CA VAL A 241 8.47 1.48 14.75
C VAL A 241 9.62 2.08 15.55
N HIS A 242 10.63 2.56 14.83
CA HIS A 242 11.63 3.49 15.32
C HIS A 242 11.46 4.80 14.58
N ALA A 243 11.22 5.89 15.32
CA ALA A 243 11.07 7.24 14.75
C ALA A 243 12.03 8.21 15.43
N GLU A 244 12.70 9.01 14.62
CA GLU A 244 13.60 10.05 15.07
C GLU A 244 13.27 11.36 14.35
N VAL A 245 13.20 12.46 15.11
CA VAL A 245 13.01 13.82 14.58
C VAL A 245 14.09 14.71 15.16
N ARG A 246 14.83 15.38 14.31
CA ARG A 246 15.90 16.31 14.67
C ARG A 246 15.67 17.66 13.99
N ALA A 247 16.24 18.70 14.57
CA ALA A 247 16.37 19.99 13.90
C ALA A 247 17.70 20.66 14.30
N LYS A 248 18.18 21.56 13.46
CA LYS A 248 19.34 22.37 13.80
C LYS A 248 19.00 23.35 14.91
N SER A 249 17.89 24.04 14.79
CA SER A 249 17.38 24.93 15.81
C SER A 249 15.86 25.11 15.72
N VAL A 250 15.25 25.47 16.85
CA VAL A 250 13.87 25.93 16.93
C VAL A 250 13.89 27.27 17.64
N ALA A 251 13.47 28.33 16.99
CA ALA A 251 13.52 29.69 17.51
C ALA A 251 12.16 30.39 17.38
N PRO A 252 11.76 31.18 18.38
CA PRO A 252 10.51 31.92 18.32
C PRO A 252 10.57 33.03 17.27
N THR A 253 9.44 33.25 16.61
CA THR A 253 9.16 34.36 15.69
C THR A 253 7.94 35.14 16.18
N GLY A 254 7.59 36.27 15.57
CA GLY A 254 6.40 37.02 15.95
C GLY A 254 5.07 36.25 15.79
N SER A 255 5.03 35.22 14.97
CA SER A 255 3.82 34.40 14.65
C SER A 255 3.90 32.94 15.11
N GLY A 256 5.02 32.51 15.69
CA GLY A 256 5.21 31.12 16.10
C GLY A 256 6.67 30.75 16.28
N TRP A 257 7.06 29.59 15.82
CA TRP A 257 8.39 29.02 15.94
C TRP A 257 8.94 28.63 14.57
N GLN A 258 10.10 29.14 14.25
CA GLN A 258 10.83 28.72 13.06
C GLN A 258 11.70 27.52 13.42
N ILE A 259 11.55 26.44 12.68
CA ILE A 259 12.35 25.23 12.80
C ILE A 259 13.33 25.24 11.63
N GLU A 260 14.62 25.28 11.94
CA GLU A 260 15.69 25.28 10.94
C GLU A 260 16.16 23.84 10.70
N SER A 261 16.20 23.45 9.43
CA SER A 261 16.66 22.12 8.98
C SER A 261 16.01 20.96 9.76
N PRO A 262 14.66 20.89 9.85
CA PRO A 262 14.01 19.71 10.41
C PRO A 262 14.30 18.50 9.55
N ASP A 263 14.61 17.39 10.20
CA ASP A 263 14.84 16.07 9.62
C ASP A 263 14.11 15.03 10.46
N ALA A 264 13.32 14.19 9.82
CA ALA A 264 12.57 13.12 10.45
C ALA A 264 12.82 11.80 9.72
N ARG A 265 13.08 10.75 10.48
CA ARG A 265 13.28 9.39 9.99
C ARG A 265 12.37 8.44 10.75
N THR A 266 11.65 7.60 10.01
CA THR A 266 10.76 6.58 10.58
C THR A 266 11.04 5.25 9.88
N VAL A 267 11.32 4.23 10.67
CA VAL A 267 11.60 2.87 10.19
C VAL A 267 10.58 1.92 10.80
N PHE A 268 9.86 1.20 9.96
CA PHE A 268 8.94 0.13 10.39
C PHE A 268 9.64 -1.22 10.30
N ALA A 269 9.48 -2.06 11.30
CA ALA A 269 9.98 -3.43 11.22
C ALA A 269 9.28 -4.18 10.07
N ASN A 270 10.07 -4.75 9.16
CA ASN A 270 9.59 -5.38 7.92
C ASN A 270 8.72 -4.45 7.03
N GLY A 271 8.92 -3.15 7.13
CA GLY A 271 8.17 -2.15 6.41
C GLY A 271 9.05 -1.07 5.77
N PRO A 272 8.46 0.04 5.31
CA PRO A 272 9.20 1.11 4.69
C PRO A 272 10.05 1.89 5.71
N GLU A 273 11.18 2.37 5.24
CA GLU A 273 11.91 3.49 5.85
C GLU A 273 11.42 4.78 5.17
N ILE A 274 11.00 5.75 5.96
CA ILE A 274 10.50 7.04 5.50
C ILE A 274 11.35 8.15 6.09
N THR A 275 11.87 9.04 5.26
CA THR A 275 12.55 10.24 5.70
C THR A 275 11.84 11.50 5.19
N ALA A 276 11.84 12.55 6.00
CA ALA A 276 11.27 13.84 5.65
C ALA A 276 12.20 14.95 6.14
N ALA A 277 12.67 15.81 5.24
CA ALA A 277 13.57 16.90 5.59
C ALA A 277 13.15 18.20 4.91
N ALA A 278 13.37 19.32 5.60
CA ALA A 278 13.12 20.63 5.01
C ALA A 278 14.26 21.62 5.34
N PRO A 279 14.51 22.63 4.51
CA PRO A 279 15.42 23.72 4.87
C PRO A 279 14.91 24.50 6.08
N SER A 280 13.60 24.71 6.13
CA SER A 280 12.92 25.33 7.26
C SER A 280 11.44 24.93 7.30
N ALA A 281 10.86 25.03 8.51
CA ALA A 281 9.43 24.93 8.71
C ALA A 281 8.98 25.97 9.74
N LEU A 282 7.76 26.44 9.59
CA LEU A 282 7.11 27.35 10.54
C LEU A 282 6.08 26.57 11.35
N LEU A 283 6.16 26.65 12.65
CA LEU A 283 5.21 26.09 13.58
C LEU A 283 4.55 27.23 14.36
N SER A 284 3.27 27.43 14.16
CA SER A 284 2.47 28.39 14.94
C SER A 284 1.46 27.64 15.83
N PRO A 285 0.75 28.31 16.74
CA PRO A 285 -0.35 27.69 17.48
C PRO A 285 -1.45 27.11 16.60
N GLU A 286 -1.60 27.63 15.38
CA GLU A 286 -2.66 27.28 14.46
C GLU A 286 -2.17 26.43 13.29
N THR A 287 -0.88 26.55 12.89
CA THR A 287 -0.39 25.94 11.65
C THR A 287 1.03 25.39 11.77
N PHE A 288 1.28 24.33 11.02
CA PHE A 288 2.61 23.92 10.60
C PHE A 288 2.72 24.15 9.09
N ALA A 289 3.78 24.78 8.63
CA ALA A 289 4.01 25.05 7.22
C ALA A 289 5.47 24.81 6.82
N SER A 290 5.69 24.22 5.66
CA SER A 290 6.99 24.12 5.01
C SER A 290 6.83 24.34 3.52
N ASP A 291 7.57 25.30 2.96
CA ASP A 291 7.49 25.60 1.53
C ASP A 291 8.19 24.53 0.67
N ARG A 292 9.12 23.80 1.24
CA ARG A 292 9.83 22.72 0.55
C ARG A 292 10.17 21.60 1.51
N LEU A 293 9.33 20.58 1.51
CA LEU A 293 9.53 19.33 2.25
C LEU A 293 10.07 18.28 1.28
N SER A 294 11.27 17.79 1.51
CA SER A 294 11.84 16.66 0.78
C SER A 294 11.41 15.38 1.48
N LEU A 295 10.81 14.46 0.73
CA LEU A 295 10.41 13.16 1.22
C LEU A 295 11.23 12.07 0.52
N SER A 296 11.63 11.05 1.25
CA SER A 296 12.03 9.79 0.65
C SER A 296 11.46 8.62 1.42
N ALA A 297 11.14 7.56 0.70
CA ALA A 297 10.69 6.30 1.27
C ALA A 297 11.37 5.15 0.53
N ALA A 298 11.74 4.11 1.26
CA ALA A 298 12.30 2.90 0.70
C ALA A 298 11.64 1.69 1.33
N LEU A 299 11.24 0.73 0.50
CA LEU A 299 10.61 -0.52 0.91
C LEU A 299 11.33 -1.67 0.20
N ASN A 300 11.88 -2.59 0.98
CA ASN A 300 12.41 -3.83 0.46
C ASN A 300 11.25 -4.82 0.30
N THR A 301 10.96 -5.17 -0.95
CA THR A 301 9.99 -6.21 -1.29
C THR A 301 10.70 -7.54 -1.57
N ARG A 302 9.93 -8.60 -1.73
CA ARG A 302 10.45 -9.91 -2.11
C ARG A 302 11.19 -9.86 -3.46
N ASP A 303 10.65 -9.11 -4.41
CA ASP A 303 11.07 -9.12 -5.81
C ASP A 303 12.03 -7.97 -6.16
N GLY A 304 12.25 -7.01 -5.23
CA GLY A 304 13.12 -5.87 -5.45
C GLY A 304 13.02 -4.80 -4.38
N GLN A 305 13.54 -3.63 -4.67
CA GLN A 305 13.44 -2.45 -3.84
C GLN A 305 12.57 -1.40 -4.51
N LEU A 306 11.50 -1.01 -3.83
CA LEU A 306 10.70 0.16 -4.21
C LEU A 306 11.20 1.37 -3.43
N SER A 307 11.55 2.43 -4.11
CA SER A 307 11.90 3.71 -3.51
C SER A 307 11.03 4.82 -4.08
N ALA A 308 10.75 5.81 -3.24
CA ALA A 308 10.07 7.04 -3.64
C ALA A 308 10.85 8.22 -3.08
N SER A 309 11.06 9.25 -3.87
CA SER A 309 11.70 10.48 -3.41
C SER A 309 11.12 11.68 -4.14
N GLY A 310 11.12 12.83 -3.49
CA GLY A 310 10.65 14.04 -4.13
C GLY A 310 10.47 15.20 -3.16
N THR A 311 9.79 16.23 -3.64
CA THR A 311 9.55 17.45 -2.89
C THR A 311 8.08 17.84 -2.96
N LEU A 312 7.62 18.52 -1.91
CA LEU A 312 6.29 19.10 -1.87
C LEU A 312 6.28 20.32 -0.93
N LYS A 313 5.26 21.15 -1.07
CA LYS A 313 4.90 22.17 -0.08
C LYS A 313 3.84 21.59 0.83
N ALA A 314 4.04 21.71 2.14
CA ALA A 314 3.12 21.21 3.16
C ALA A 314 2.59 22.33 4.02
N MET A 315 1.27 22.33 4.25
CA MET A 315 0.60 23.17 5.22
C MET A 315 -0.39 22.33 6.02
N HIS A 316 -0.30 22.40 7.33
CA HIS A 316 -1.26 21.74 8.21
C HIS A 316 -1.82 22.76 9.19
N ARG A 317 -3.14 22.90 9.23
CA ARG A 317 -3.86 23.65 10.24
C ARG A 317 -4.31 22.72 11.35
N PHE A 318 -4.30 23.22 12.58
CA PHE A 318 -4.60 22.42 13.76
C PHE A 318 -6.02 22.53 14.25
N GLN A 319 -6.66 23.65 13.96
CA GLN A 319 -8.06 23.94 14.32
C GLN A 319 -8.68 24.85 13.25
N PRO A 320 -9.67 24.37 12.47
CA PRO A 320 -10.00 22.94 12.26
C PRO A 320 -8.83 22.19 11.63
N GLN A 321 -8.71 20.88 11.89
CA GLN A 321 -7.60 20.11 11.32
C GLN A 321 -7.75 20.03 9.81
N ASN A 322 -6.80 20.59 9.10
CA ASN A 322 -6.72 20.51 7.65
C ASN A 322 -5.26 20.39 7.22
N THR A 323 -4.97 19.47 6.32
CA THR A 323 -3.65 19.30 5.72
C THR A 323 -3.74 19.54 4.23
N GLU A 324 -2.89 20.39 3.72
CA GLU A 324 -2.74 20.69 2.31
C GLU A 324 -1.31 20.36 1.87
N LEU A 325 -1.19 19.51 0.87
CA LEU A 325 0.04 19.21 0.16
C LEU A 325 -0.09 19.76 -1.25
N SER A 326 0.79 20.65 -1.63
CA SER A 326 0.79 21.25 -2.97
C SER A 326 2.17 21.14 -3.60
N GLN A 327 2.25 21.35 -4.90
CA GLN A 327 3.50 21.22 -5.65
C GLN A 327 4.19 19.87 -5.42
N ILE A 328 3.37 18.81 -5.29
CA ILE A 328 3.89 17.45 -5.16
C ILE A 328 4.66 17.13 -6.42
N ASP A 329 5.92 16.72 -6.28
CA ASP A 329 6.77 16.19 -7.33
C ASP A 329 7.54 15.00 -6.78
N LEU A 330 7.02 13.81 -7.00
CA LEU A 330 7.53 12.55 -6.47
C LEU A 330 8.01 11.67 -7.62
N THR A 331 9.21 11.13 -7.49
CA THR A 331 9.74 10.08 -8.36
C THR A 331 9.73 8.78 -7.60
N THR A 332 9.14 7.75 -8.17
CA THR A 332 9.19 6.39 -7.64
C THR A 332 10.06 5.53 -8.54
N ARG A 333 10.84 4.63 -7.95
CA ARG A 333 11.73 3.73 -8.67
C ARG A 333 11.58 2.32 -8.11
N PHE A 334 11.33 1.38 -8.97
CA PHE A 334 11.41 -0.04 -8.65
C PHE A 334 12.68 -0.64 -9.25
N ALA A 335 13.52 -1.21 -8.40
CA ALA A 335 14.75 -1.92 -8.80
C ALA A 335 14.56 -3.41 -8.48
N PRO A 336 14.41 -4.29 -9.50
CA PRO A 336 14.27 -5.73 -9.29
C PRO A 336 15.56 -6.32 -8.68
N LYS A 337 15.43 -7.43 -7.93
CA LYS A 337 16.57 -8.14 -7.33
C LYS A 337 17.49 -8.78 -8.37
N ASP A 338 16.91 -9.21 -9.48
CA ASP A 338 17.66 -9.83 -10.55
C ASP A 338 18.36 -8.76 -11.40
N ALA A 339 19.68 -8.90 -11.52
CA ALA A 339 20.55 -7.90 -12.17
C ALA A 339 20.26 -7.68 -13.68
N SER A 340 19.35 -8.44 -14.28
CA SER A 340 18.95 -8.32 -15.69
C SER A 340 17.79 -7.35 -15.92
N GLY A 341 17.09 -6.92 -14.87
CA GLY A 341 15.96 -6.00 -14.98
C GLY A 341 16.38 -4.53 -14.92
N GLU A 342 15.96 -3.73 -15.89
CA GLU A 342 16.09 -2.28 -15.81
C GLU A 342 15.19 -1.71 -14.73
N ALA A 343 15.71 -0.75 -13.95
CA ALA A 343 14.89 -0.07 -12.96
C ALA A 343 13.80 0.77 -13.65
N THR A 344 12.57 0.60 -13.21
CA THR A 344 11.44 1.37 -13.75
C THR A 344 11.20 2.60 -12.89
N GLU A 345 11.21 3.77 -13.53
CA GLU A 345 10.94 5.05 -12.88
C GLU A 345 9.54 5.55 -13.24
N SER A 346 8.89 6.17 -12.26
CA SER A 346 7.60 6.83 -12.42
C SER A 346 7.64 8.18 -11.72
N ARG A 347 6.98 9.18 -12.28
CA ARG A 347 6.92 10.52 -11.70
C ARG A 347 5.48 10.95 -11.49
N LEU A 348 5.19 11.45 -10.31
CA LEU A 348 3.86 11.91 -9.90
C LEU A 348 3.94 13.38 -9.49
N THR A 349 3.06 14.19 -10.03
CA THR A 349 2.92 15.61 -9.68
C THR A 349 1.48 15.93 -9.31
N GLY A 350 1.25 16.90 -8.43
CA GLY A 350 -0.12 17.28 -8.10
C GLY A 350 -0.29 17.91 -6.73
N ASN A 351 -1.50 17.74 -6.19
CA ASN A 351 -1.90 18.28 -4.91
C ASN A 351 -2.77 17.26 -4.16
N ALA A 352 -2.76 17.35 -2.83
CA ALA A 352 -3.64 16.57 -1.97
C ALA A 352 -4.04 17.39 -0.75
N SER A 353 -5.28 17.27 -0.31
CA SER A 353 -5.77 17.87 0.93
C SER A 353 -6.67 16.92 1.69
N TRP A 354 -6.70 17.02 3.02
CA TRP A 354 -7.65 16.29 3.86
C TRP A 354 -7.93 17.06 5.14
N SER A 355 -9.16 16.94 5.63
CA SER A 355 -9.70 17.69 6.77
C SER A 355 -10.12 16.76 7.91
N GLU A 356 -10.40 17.33 9.08
CA GLU A 356 -10.79 16.62 10.30
C GLU A 356 -12.13 15.87 10.15
N ASP A 357 -13.03 16.42 9.36
CA ASP A 357 -14.33 15.81 9.04
C ASP A 357 -14.22 14.57 8.14
N GLY A 358 -13.01 14.20 7.71
CA GLY A 358 -12.76 13.08 6.81
C GLY A 358 -12.87 13.45 5.34
N SER A 359 -13.18 14.71 5.01
CA SER A 359 -13.13 15.15 3.61
C SER A 359 -11.67 15.15 3.11
N ALA A 360 -11.49 14.70 1.88
CA ALA A 360 -10.19 14.71 1.21
C ALA A 360 -10.36 15.03 -0.27
N GLU A 361 -9.37 15.64 -0.86
CA GLU A 361 -9.25 15.85 -2.30
C GLU A 361 -7.82 15.53 -2.73
N ILE A 362 -7.68 14.68 -3.75
CA ILE A 362 -6.39 14.23 -4.27
C ILE A 362 -6.43 14.39 -5.79
N ARG A 363 -5.47 15.12 -6.34
CA ARG A 363 -5.26 15.24 -7.79
C ARG A 363 -3.81 14.97 -8.09
N LEU A 364 -3.54 13.86 -8.76
CA LEU A 364 -2.20 13.46 -9.17
C LEU A 364 -2.18 13.19 -10.66
N THR A 365 -1.13 13.63 -11.30
CA THR A 365 -0.83 13.36 -12.71
C THR A 365 0.62 12.95 -12.85
N GLY A 366 0.93 12.22 -13.92
CA GLY A 366 2.31 11.82 -14.14
C GLY A 366 2.45 10.54 -14.93
N THR A 367 3.38 9.71 -14.52
CA THR A 367 3.61 8.40 -15.13
C THR A 367 3.65 7.32 -14.05
N LEU A 368 3.11 6.17 -14.33
CA LEU A 368 3.21 4.95 -13.51
C LEU A 368 3.68 3.81 -14.42
N LEU A 369 4.82 3.20 -14.11
CA LEU A 369 5.43 2.15 -14.94
C LEU A 369 5.60 2.59 -16.42
N GLY A 370 5.90 3.88 -16.63
CA GLY A 370 6.02 4.49 -17.96
C GLY A 370 4.71 4.76 -18.70
N ALA A 371 3.55 4.37 -18.14
CA ALA A 371 2.25 4.76 -18.66
C ALA A 371 1.81 6.10 -18.05
N ALA A 372 1.16 6.96 -18.83
CA ALA A 372 0.56 8.18 -18.30
C ALA A 372 -0.45 7.86 -17.21
N LEU A 373 -0.47 8.64 -16.13
CA LEU A 373 -1.40 8.48 -15.01
C LEU A 373 -2.11 9.79 -14.73
N SER A 374 -3.42 9.71 -14.50
CA SER A 374 -4.21 10.76 -13.90
C SER A 374 -5.10 10.15 -12.81
N PHE A 375 -5.01 10.66 -11.60
CA PHE A 375 -5.80 10.24 -10.47
C PHE A 375 -6.49 11.44 -9.83
N ASN A 376 -7.82 11.45 -9.85
CA ASN A 376 -8.63 12.47 -9.23
C ASN A 376 -9.60 11.78 -8.27
N ALA A 377 -9.50 12.08 -7.00
CA ALA A 377 -10.35 11.46 -6.00
C ALA A 377 -10.72 12.46 -4.91
N SER A 378 -11.90 12.28 -4.35
CA SER A 378 -12.39 13.00 -3.20
C SER A 378 -12.99 12.04 -2.19
N SER A 379 -13.02 12.46 -0.93
CA SER A 379 -13.67 11.75 0.15
C SER A 379 -14.74 12.67 0.73
N SER A 380 -15.90 12.11 1.02
CA SER A 380 -16.91 12.78 1.84
C SER A 380 -16.69 12.47 3.32
N PRO A 381 -17.20 13.29 4.25
CA PRO A 381 -17.16 13.00 5.68
C PRO A 381 -17.66 11.58 5.96
N ALA A 382 -16.89 10.82 6.71
CA ALA A 382 -17.21 9.41 6.95
C ALA A 382 -18.38 9.26 7.91
N GLU A 383 -19.48 8.65 7.45
CA GLU A 383 -20.57 8.17 8.31
C GLU A 383 -20.23 6.86 9.05
N THR A 384 -19.04 6.29 8.83
CA THR A 384 -18.69 4.96 9.30
C THR A 384 -17.62 4.97 10.40
N GLU A 385 -17.72 4.03 11.33
CA GLU A 385 -16.73 3.74 12.38
C GLU A 385 -15.34 3.31 11.81
N ASP A 386 -15.26 3.06 10.51
CA ASP A 386 -14.01 2.66 9.85
C ASP A 386 -13.14 3.91 9.59
N ARG A 387 -12.05 4.03 10.35
CA ARG A 387 -11.09 5.16 10.29
C ARG A 387 -10.21 5.18 9.03
N ARG A 388 -10.53 4.39 8.01
CA ARG A 388 -9.78 4.35 6.76
C ARG A 388 -10.18 5.53 5.87
N LEU A 389 -9.19 6.01 5.11
CA LEU A 389 -9.45 7.01 4.08
C LEU A 389 -10.31 6.37 2.96
N SER A 390 -11.54 6.82 2.84
CA SER A 390 -12.46 6.38 1.78
C SER A 390 -12.49 7.40 0.66
N LEU A 391 -12.01 7.01 -0.52
CA LEU A 391 -11.87 7.87 -1.69
C LEU A 391 -12.89 7.48 -2.77
N ASN A 392 -13.52 8.47 -3.36
CA ASN A 392 -14.37 8.33 -4.55
C ASN A 392 -13.72 9.11 -5.69
N GLY A 393 -13.55 8.50 -6.87
CA GLY A 393 -12.90 9.23 -7.96
C GLY A 393 -12.60 8.39 -9.19
N ASP A 394 -11.72 8.94 -10.03
CA ASP A 394 -11.35 8.36 -11.32
C ASP A 394 -9.85 8.15 -11.38
N LEU A 395 -9.44 6.97 -11.87
CA LEU A 395 -8.07 6.62 -12.19
C LEU A 395 -7.96 6.36 -13.70
N THR A 396 -7.15 7.14 -14.37
CA THR A 396 -6.85 6.93 -15.79
C THR A 396 -5.39 6.53 -15.94
N LEU A 397 -5.14 5.45 -16.65
CA LEU A 397 -3.82 4.94 -16.99
C LEU A 397 -3.65 4.90 -18.50
N GLY A 398 -2.47 5.21 -18.97
CA GLY A 398 -2.05 5.00 -20.35
C GLY A 398 -1.88 3.51 -20.67
N GLU A 399 -1.14 3.21 -21.71
CA GLU A 399 -0.84 1.83 -22.10
C GLU A 399 0.15 1.18 -21.13
N LEU A 400 -0.23 0.02 -20.56
CA LEU A 400 0.57 -0.79 -19.66
C LEU A 400 1.10 -2.03 -20.41
N SER A 401 2.41 -2.26 -20.39
CA SER A 401 2.95 -3.50 -20.93
C SER A 401 2.83 -4.64 -19.92
N SER A 402 2.61 -5.87 -20.42
CA SER A 402 2.55 -7.08 -19.57
C SER A 402 3.84 -7.31 -18.78
N GLU A 403 4.99 -6.98 -19.36
CA GLU A 403 6.30 -7.11 -18.73
C GLU A 403 6.43 -6.17 -17.52
N ARG A 404 5.93 -4.94 -17.66
CA ARG A 404 5.93 -3.94 -16.56
C ARG A 404 4.93 -4.29 -15.46
N LEU A 405 3.76 -4.83 -15.82
CA LEU A 405 2.80 -5.33 -14.85
C LEU A 405 3.37 -6.48 -14.02
N ALA A 406 4.13 -7.38 -14.65
CA ALA A 406 4.79 -8.48 -13.95
C ALA A 406 5.88 -8.02 -12.97
N GLN A 407 6.41 -6.81 -13.13
CA GLN A 407 7.42 -6.22 -12.25
C GLN A 407 6.82 -5.50 -11.03
N LEU A 408 5.49 -5.32 -10.96
CA LEU A 408 4.86 -4.70 -9.80
C LEU A 408 5.08 -5.56 -8.54
N PRO A 409 5.49 -4.93 -7.43
CA PRO A 409 5.48 -5.61 -6.15
C PRO A 409 4.02 -5.78 -5.71
N TRP A 410 3.50 -6.98 -5.87
CA TRP A 410 2.12 -7.33 -5.50
C TRP A 410 1.95 -7.59 -3.99
N ASP A 411 2.75 -6.90 -3.16
CA ASP A 411 2.47 -6.86 -1.73
C ASP A 411 1.27 -5.95 -1.46
N LEU A 412 0.11 -6.57 -1.29
CA LEU A 412 -1.18 -5.90 -1.24
C LEU A 412 -1.53 -5.34 0.15
N GLU A 413 -0.67 -5.52 1.16
CA GLU A 413 -0.96 -5.02 2.52
C GLU A 413 -1.24 -3.51 2.56
N TRP A 414 -0.52 -2.72 1.76
CA TRP A 414 -0.73 -1.28 1.69
C TRP A 414 -2.10 -0.89 1.10
N LEU A 415 -2.70 -1.73 0.22
CA LEU A 415 -4.05 -1.52 -0.30
C LEU A 415 -5.11 -1.62 0.79
N SER A 416 -4.82 -2.33 1.88
CA SER A 416 -5.72 -2.45 3.02
C SER A 416 -5.90 -1.14 3.81
N LEU A 417 -5.07 -0.13 3.57
CA LEU A 417 -5.07 1.15 4.29
C LEU A 417 -6.06 2.17 3.72
N ILE A 418 -6.50 1.96 2.50
CA ILE A 418 -7.44 2.85 1.78
C ILE A 418 -8.65 2.05 1.30
N ASN A 419 -9.79 2.70 1.29
CA ASN A 419 -10.96 2.28 0.54
C ASN A 419 -11.07 3.19 -0.68
N PHE A 420 -11.37 2.63 -1.84
CA PHE A 420 -11.58 3.40 -3.07
C PHE A 420 -12.83 2.89 -3.78
N ARG A 421 -13.62 3.80 -4.30
CA ARG A 421 -14.76 3.52 -5.19
C ARG A 421 -14.72 4.50 -6.35
N GLY A 422 -14.82 4.01 -7.56
CA GLY A 422 -14.82 4.91 -8.72
C GLY A 422 -14.51 4.21 -10.03
N ASN A 423 -14.17 4.99 -11.04
CA ASN A 423 -13.90 4.45 -12.36
C ASN A 423 -12.40 4.31 -12.58
N ILE A 424 -12.02 3.19 -13.19
CA ILE A 424 -10.68 2.96 -13.70
C ILE A 424 -10.76 2.89 -15.21
N SER A 425 -9.90 3.66 -15.88
CA SER A 425 -9.73 3.60 -17.33
C SER A 425 -8.28 3.30 -17.67
N ILE A 426 -8.03 2.35 -18.57
CA ILE A 426 -6.69 1.94 -19.02
C ILE A 426 -6.69 1.96 -20.55
N ALA A 427 -5.78 2.72 -21.14
CA ALA A 427 -5.72 2.84 -22.61
C ALA A 427 -5.40 1.50 -23.31
N GLY A 428 -4.60 0.63 -22.67
CA GLY A 428 -4.32 -0.70 -23.18
C GLY A 428 -3.43 -1.54 -22.27
N LEU A 429 -3.48 -2.87 -22.45
CA LEU A 429 -2.64 -3.82 -21.72
C LEU A 429 -1.48 -4.38 -22.60
N GLY A 430 -1.09 -3.64 -23.61
CA GLY A 430 -0.03 -4.01 -24.54
C GLY A 430 -0.43 -5.06 -25.58
N PRO A 431 0.44 -5.31 -26.56
CA PRO A 431 0.11 -6.09 -27.76
C PRO A 431 -0.15 -7.57 -27.46
N VAL A 432 0.41 -8.12 -26.39
CA VAL A 432 0.27 -9.55 -26.05
C VAL A 432 -1.19 -9.91 -25.76
N TRP A 433 -1.92 -9.04 -25.09
CA TRP A 433 -3.32 -9.25 -24.68
C TRP A 433 -4.33 -8.75 -25.72
N GLY A 434 -3.91 -7.84 -26.60
CA GLY A 434 -4.79 -7.24 -27.61
C GLY A 434 -5.98 -6.49 -27.00
N LEU A 435 -5.85 -6.01 -25.75
CA LEU A 435 -6.88 -5.29 -25.00
C LEU A 435 -6.56 -3.81 -25.00
N SER A 436 -7.55 -2.97 -25.35
CA SER A 436 -7.47 -1.50 -25.34
C SER A 436 -8.75 -0.87 -24.84
N ASP A 437 -8.70 0.44 -24.55
CA ASP A 437 -9.83 1.26 -24.11
C ASP A 437 -10.63 0.64 -22.96
N LEU A 438 -9.91 0.04 -22.00
CA LEU A 438 -10.50 -0.63 -20.85
C LEU A 438 -11.08 0.41 -19.88
N SER A 439 -12.28 0.18 -19.42
CA SER A 439 -12.94 0.94 -18.36
C SER A 439 -13.73 0.02 -17.45
N ALA A 440 -13.71 0.28 -16.15
CA ALA A 440 -14.48 -0.49 -15.17
C ALA A 440 -14.82 0.37 -13.96
N HIS A 441 -15.90 0.02 -13.28
CA HIS A 441 -16.14 0.51 -11.93
C HIS A 441 -15.34 -0.32 -10.95
N ALA A 442 -14.55 0.34 -10.10
CA ALA A 442 -13.64 -0.28 -9.16
C ALA A 442 -14.08 -0.02 -7.72
N GLU A 443 -14.08 -1.06 -6.91
CA GLU A 443 -14.26 -0.98 -5.46
C GLU A 443 -13.08 -1.67 -4.77
N LEU A 444 -12.28 -0.88 -4.04
CA LEU A 444 -11.19 -1.37 -3.19
C LEU A 444 -11.65 -1.27 -1.73
N PHE A 445 -11.76 -2.41 -1.07
CA PHE A 445 -12.20 -2.48 0.31
C PHE A 445 -11.41 -3.54 1.09
N LYS A 446 -10.81 -3.12 2.19
CA LYS A 446 -10.00 -4.01 3.06
C LYS A 446 -8.91 -4.81 2.34
N GLY A 447 -8.32 -4.23 1.29
CA GLY A 447 -7.27 -4.87 0.49
C GLY A 447 -7.79 -5.77 -0.65
N GLY A 448 -9.09 -5.99 -0.76
CA GLY A 448 -9.70 -6.65 -1.92
C GLY A 448 -10.13 -5.63 -2.97
N LEU A 449 -9.94 -5.94 -4.26
CA LEU A 449 -10.35 -5.11 -5.39
C LEU A 449 -11.42 -5.84 -6.20
N ILE A 450 -12.53 -5.15 -6.46
CA ILE A 450 -13.60 -5.62 -7.34
C ILE A 450 -13.67 -4.68 -8.53
N LEU A 451 -13.60 -5.24 -9.73
CA LEU A 451 -13.87 -4.54 -10.99
C LEU A 451 -15.20 -5.05 -11.54
N SER A 452 -16.15 -4.15 -11.69
CA SER A 452 -17.48 -4.45 -12.23
C SER A 452 -17.79 -3.56 -13.45
N GLU A 453 -18.77 -3.94 -14.24
CA GLU A 453 -19.20 -3.21 -15.43
C GLU A 453 -18.05 -2.92 -16.42
N GLY A 454 -17.04 -3.81 -16.41
CA GLY A 454 -15.86 -3.66 -17.24
C GLY A 454 -16.20 -3.69 -18.72
N LYS A 455 -15.66 -2.76 -19.48
CA LYS A 455 -15.79 -2.64 -20.93
C LYS A 455 -14.44 -2.35 -21.54
N GLY A 456 -14.28 -2.72 -22.81
CA GLY A 456 -13.07 -2.44 -23.56
C GLY A 456 -13.15 -2.95 -24.99
N ASP A 457 -12.03 -2.87 -25.67
CA ASP A 457 -11.86 -3.41 -27.00
C ASP A 457 -10.87 -4.59 -26.94
N TRP A 458 -11.23 -5.69 -27.56
CA TRP A 458 -10.37 -6.87 -27.72
C TRP A 458 -10.22 -7.22 -29.19
N LEU A 459 -9.00 -7.18 -29.67
CA LEU A 459 -8.68 -7.45 -31.08
C LEU A 459 -9.54 -6.62 -32.08
N GLY A 460 -9.89 -5.40 -31.70
CA GLY A 460 -10.75 -4.50 -32.47
C GLY A 460 -12.27 -4.79 -32.38
N GLY A 461 -12.68 -5.78 -31.59
CA GLY A 461 -14.05 -6.04 -31.19
C GLY A 461 -14.35 -5.49 -29.80
N LYS A 462 -15.56 -5.71 -29.29
CA LYS A 462 -15.98 -5.24 -27.96
C LYS A 462 -15.84 -6.33 -26.91
N THR A 463 -15.45 -5.93 -25.71
CA THR A 463 -15.35 -6.85 -24.57
C THR A 463 -16.08 -6.29 -23.36
N ASP A 464 -16.74 -7.17 -22.64
CA ASP A 464 -17.28 -6.95 -21.30
C ASP A 464 -16.48 -7.82 -20.33
N PHE A 465 -16.15 -7.28 -19.16
CA PHE A 465 -15.42 -8.05 -18.14
C PHE A 465 -15.80 -7.67 -16.71
N ALA A 466 -15.52 -8.57 -15.78
CA ALA A 466 -15.47 -8.28 -14.36
C ALA A 466 -14.35 -9.09 -13.72
N ALA A 467 -13.76 -8.56 -12.65
CA ALA A 467 -12.68 -9.22 -11.95
C ALA A 467 -12.76 -8.98 -10.44
N ILE A 468 -12.24 -9.91 -9.68
CA ILE A 468 -12.06 -9.81 -8.23
C ILE A 468 -10.60 -10.17 -7.93
N LEU A 469 -9.96 -9.35 -7.08
CA LEU A 469 -8.70 -9.66 -6.43
C LEU A 469 -8.97 -9.68 -4.92
N THR A 470 -8.65 -10.78 -4.27
CA THR A 470 -8.84 -10.95 -2.82
C THR A 470 -7.62 -10.46 -2.03
N PRO A 471 -7.76 -10.14 -0.74
CA PRO A 471 -6.64 -9.65 0.09
C PRO A 471 -5.47 -10.65 0.21
N ASP A 472 -5.74 -11.94 0.05
CA ASP A 472 -4.73 -13.01 0.03
C ASP A 472 -4.06 -13.18 -1.34
N GLY A 473 -4.43 -12.35 -2.32
CA GLY A 473 -3.81 -12.31 -3.64
C GLY A 473 -4.42 -13.28 -4.67
N ALA A 474 -5.46 -14.03 -4.32
CA ALA A 474 -6.20 -14.80 -5.32
C ALA A 474 -7.02 -13.87 -6.20
N TRP A 475 -7.09 -14.15 -7.51
CA TRP A 475 -7.89 -13.35 -8.43
C TRP A 475 -8.71 -14.22 -9.38
N HIS A 476 -9.87 -13.69 -9.76
CA HIS A 476 -10.76 -14.28 -10.75
C HIS A 476 -11.23 -13.19 -11.71
N ALA A 477 -11.34 -13.54 -12.99
CA ALA A 477 -11.88 -12.65 -14.01
C ALA A 477 -12.78 -13.40 -14.98
N ASN A 478 -13.90 -12.79 -15.35
CA ASN A 478 -14.77 -13.27 -16.44
C ASN A 478 -14.70 -12.25 -17.57
N ILE A 479 -14.46 -12.74 -18.78
CA ILE A 479 -14.30 -11.93 -19.98
C ILE A 479 -15.24 -12.46 -21.05
N ARG A 480 -15.99 -11.58 -21.69
CA ARG A 480 -16.82 -11.89 -22.86
C ARG A 480 -16.48 -10.92 -23.97
N ALA A 481 -15.88 -11.43 -25.02
CA ALA A 481 -15.49 -10.64 -26.17
C ALA A 481 -16.34 -11.00 -27.40
N ARG A 482 -16.64 -10.02 -28.24
CA ARG A 482 -17.45 -10.16 -29.46
C ARG A 482 -16.85 -9.38 -30.61
N ASP A 483 -17.00 -9.90 -31.81
CA ASP A 483 -16.62 -9.24 -33.05
C ASP A 483 -15.13 -8.85 -33.13
N GLY A 484 -14.28 -9.52 -32.35
CA GLY A 484 -12.84 -9.39 -32.48
C GLY A 484 -12.32 -9.95 -33.81
N ARG A 485 -11.10 -9.59 -34.19
CA ARG A 485 -10.44 -10.11 -35.40
C ARG A 485 -9.23 -10.92 -35.00
N ALA A 486 -9.26 -12.25 -35.29
CA ALA A 486 -8.17 -13.14 -34.91
C ALA A 486 -6.82 -12.69 -35.48
N GLU A 487 -6.78 -12.17 -36.71
CA GLU A 487 -5.58 -11.64 -37.33
C GLU A 487 -4.95 -10.45 -36.60
N SER A 488 -5.75 -9.67 -35.88
CA SER A 488 -5.26 -8.52 -35.11
C SER A 488 -4.30 -8.93 -33.99
N TRP A 489 -4.49 -10.13 -33.41
CA TRP A 489 -3.58 -10.65 -32.39
C TRP A 489 -2.18 -10.92 -32.94
N PHE A 490 -2.09 -11.48 -34.16
CA PHE A 490 -0.81 -11.74 -34.84
C PHE A 490 -0.15 -10.42 -35.28
N SER A 491 -0.94 -9.49 -35.83
CA SER A 491 -0.47 -8.19 -36.27
C SER A 491 0.13 -7.37 -35.13
N SER A 492 -0.49 -7.40 -33.93
CA SER A 492 0.00 -6.72 -32.74
C SER A 492 1.37 -7.25 -32.27
N GLN A 493 1.69 -8.49 -32.58
CA GLN A 493 2.97 -9.13 -32.30
C GLN A 493 3.96 -9.09 -33.46
N HIS A 494 3.65 -8.36 -34.55
CA HIS A 494 4.46 -8.27 -35.78
C HIS A 494 4.67 -9.65 -36.42
N ARG A 495 3.69 -10.56 -36.37
CA ARG A 495 3.73 -11.90 -36.89
C ARG A 495 2.75 -12.08 -38.06
N PRO A 496 3.04 -12.96 -39.02
CA PRO A 496 2.07 -13.31 -40.04
C PRO A 496 0.86 -14.03 -39.41
N ALA A 497 -0.34 -13.71 -39.86
CA ALA A 497 -1.55 -14.25 -39.32
C ALA A 497 -1.65 -15.76 -39.64
N ALA A 498 -1.59 -16.62 -38.62
CA ALA A 498 -1.82 -18.04 -38.73
C ALA A 498 -3.31 -18.37 -38.89
N ILE A 499 -4.19 -17.54 -38.36
CA ILE A 499 -5.64 -17.63 -38.46
C ILE A 499 -6.24 -16.23 -38.57
N SER A 500 -7.32 -16.11 -39.32
CA SER A 500 -8.11 -14.91 -39.51
C SER A 500 -9.58 -15.20 -39.31
N GLY A 501 -10.38 -14.16 -39.05
CA GLY A 501 -11.84 -14.28 -38.94
C GLY A 501 -12.39 -13.52 -37.75
N ARG A 502 -13.73 -13.37 -37.76
CA ARG A 502 -14.45 -12.70 -36.66
C ARG A 502 -14.52 -13.63 -35.45
N THR A 503 -14.00 -13.15 -34.33
CA THR A 503 -13.78 -13.95 -33.13
C THR A 503 -14.70 -13.49 -32.00
N ASP A 504 -15.42 -14.43 -31.42
CA ASP A 504 -16.16 -14.29 -30.18
C ASP A 504 -15.51 -15.21 -29.12
N ALA A 505 -15.37 -14.75 -27.88
CA ALA A 505 -14.79 -15.54 -26.81
C ALA A 505 -15.51 -15.31 -25.47
N THR A 506 -15.59 -16.36 -24.68
CA THR A 506 -16.03 -16.29 -23.29
C THR A 506 -14.99 -17.03 -22.46
N LEU A 507 -14.35 -16.34 -21.51
CA LEU A 507 -13.25 -16.86 -20.72
C LEU A 507 -13.49 -16.61 -19.23
N ALA A 508 -13.31 -17.65 -18.42
CA ALA A 508 -13.21 -17.56 -16.96
C ALA A 508 -11.76 -17.84 -16.59
N LEU A 509 -11.12 -16.85 -15.95
CA LEU A 509 -9.70 -16.87 -15.58
C LEU A 509 -9.57 -16.88 -14.07
N ALA A 510 -8.60 -17.60 -13.53
CA ALA A 510 -8.26 -17.57 -12.11
C ALA A 510 -6.75 -17.73 -11.92
N GLY A 511 -6.22 -17.08 -10.88
CA GLY A 511 -4.81 -17.15 -10.57
C GLY A 511 -4.50 -16.55 -9.19
N SER A 512 -3.21 -16.45 -8.87
CA SER A 512 -2.75 -15.82 -7.63
C SER A 512 -1.52 -14.97 -7.88
N VAL A 513 -1.46 -13.80 -7.23
CA VAL A 513 -0.31 -12.88 -7.29
C VAL A 513 0.75 -13.18 -6.22
N GLN A 514 0.51 -14.11 -5.31
CA GLN A 514 1.44 -14.40 -4.19
C GLN A 514 2.54 -15.40 -4.52
N THR A 515 2.49 -16.06 -5.67
CA THR A 515 3.49 -17.07 -6.01
C THR A 515 4.58 -16.50 -6.93
N PRO A 516 5.85 -16.81 -6.66
CA PRO A 516 6.99 -16.28 -7.42
C PRO A 516 7.18 -16.92 -8.79
N GLU A 517 6.42 -17.95 -9.08
CA GLU A 517 6.46 -18.60 -10.38
C GLU A 517 5.62 -17.79 -11.38
N SER A 518 6.10 -17.71 -12.61
CA SER A 518 5.46 -16.98 -13.70
C SER A 518 3.92 -16.99 -13.60
N PRO A 519 3.23 -15.86 -13.71
CA PRO A 519 1.76 -15.80 -13.69
C PRO A 519 1.09 -16.79 -14.64
N ALA A 520 1.78 -17.17 -15.72
CA ALA A 520 1.31 -18.15 -16.69
C ALA A 520 1.24 -19.58 -16.15
N LYS A 521 2.04 -19.95 -15.16
CA LYS A 521 2.01 -21.32 -14.58
C LYS A 521 0.85 -21.55 -13.62
N LEU A 522 0.27 -20.48 -13.09
CA LEU A 522 -0.81 -20.53 -12.09
C LEU A 522 -2.16 -20.14 -12.66
N LEU A 523 -2.19 -19.74 -13.93
CA LEU A 523 -3.42 -19.36 -14.58
C LEU A 523 -4.29 -20.61 -14.81
N GLN A 524 -5.46 -20.63 -14.23
CA GLN A 524 -6.55 -21.49 -14.64
C GLN A 524 -7.44 -20.68 -15.58
N ALA A 525 -7.76 -21.23 -16.74
CA ALA A 525 -8.68 -20.60 -17.69
C ALA A 525 -9.59 -21.67 -18.26
N ASP A 526 -10.88 -21.40 -18.21
CA ASP A 526 -11.91 -22.19 -18.88
C ASP A 526 -12.67 -21.29 -19.83
N GLY A 527 -12.94 -21.74 -21.04
CA GLY A 527 -13.68 -20.88 -21.95
C GLY A 527 -14.00 -21.50 -23.30
N THR A 528 -14.71 -20.73 -24.08
CA THR A 528 -15.09 -21.06 -25.44
C THR A 528 -14.65 -19.97 -26.40
N VAL A 529 -14.11 -20.36 -27.52
CA VAL A 529 -13.73 -19.46 -28.62
C VAL A 529 -14.46 -19.90 -29.88
N ARG A 530 -15.04 -18.94 -30.58
CA ARG A 530 -15.69 -19.14 -31.87
C ARG A 530 -15.14 -18.15 -32.89
N ILE A 531 -14.72 -18.62 -34.03
CA ILE A 531 -14.24 -17.80 -35.14
C ILE A 531 -15.12 -18.04 -36.34
N ALA A 532 -15.74 -16.99 -36.85
CA ALA A 532 -16.64 -17.08 -37.99
C ALA A 532 -16.03 -16.46 -39.26
N SER A 533 -16.34 -17.02 -40.39
CA SER A 533 -15.95 -16.52 -41.73
C SER A 533 -14.46 -16.24 -41.83
N GLY A 534 -13.65 -17.21 -41.48
CA GLY A 534 -12.20 -17.10 -41.36
C GLY A 534 -11.42 -17.99 -42.26
N ALA A 535 -10.12 -17.99 -42.08
CA ALA A 535 -9.19 -18.87 -42.77
C ALA A 535 -7.98 -19.17 -41.88
N PHE A 536 -7.40 -20.35 -42.01
CA PHE A 536 -6.09 -20.66 -41.44
C PHE A 536 -5.05 -20.90 -42.53
N SER A 537 -3.80 -20.60 -42.22
CA SER A 537 -2.67 -20.66 -43.16
C SER A 537 -1.83 -21.95 -43.00
N GLY A 538 -1.02 -22.24 -44.00
CA GLY A 538 -0.03 -23.29 -43.99
C GLY A 538 -0.53 -24.63 -44.49
N PHE A 539 -1.85 -24.81 -44.72
CA PHE A 539 -2.45 -26.05 -45.26
C PHE A 539 -3.70 -25.72 -46.06
N ASN A 540 -3.79 -26.29 -47.27
CA ASN A 540 -4.95 -26.14 -48.15
C ASN A 540 -5.81 -27.41 -48.16
N VAL A 541 -6.82 -27.47 -47.29
CA VAL A 541 -7.72 -28.60 -47.12
C VAL A 541 -8.51 -28.92 -48.39
N PRO A 542 -9.18 -27.96 -49.07
CA PRO A 542 -9.88 -28.24 -50.33
C PRO A 542 -8.97 -28.83 -51.41
N LEU A 543 -7.77 -28.27 -51.56
CA LEU A 543 -6.81 -28.78 -52.54
C LEU A 543 -6.34 -30.19 -52.17
N ALA A 544 -6.07 -30.46 -50.89
CA ALA A 544 -5.67 -31.77 -50.39
C ALA A 544 -6.70 -32.86 -50.77
N PHE A 545 -7.98 -32.59 -50.46
CA PHE A 545 -9.04 -33.55 -50.81
C PHE A 545 -9.26 -33.71 -52.32
N ARG A 546 -9.10 -32.65 -53.09
CA ARG A 546 -9.17 -32.72 -54.56
C ARG A 546 -8.06 -33.62 -55.13
N ILE A 547 -6.80 -33.42 -54.69
CA ILE A 547 -5.67 -34.22 -55.12
C ILE A 547 -5.85 -35.69 -54.67
N LEU A 548 -6.28 -35.95 -53.43
CA LEU A 548 -6.59 -37.29 -52.98
C LEU A 548 -7.65 -37.92 -53.77
N ALA A 549 -8.69 -37.21 -54.22
CA ALA A 549 -9.78 -37.70 -55.02
C ALA A 549 -9.36 -37.96 -56.49
N ASP A 550 -8.46 -37.17 -57.05
CA ASP A 550 -8.10 -37.27 -58.48
C ASP A 550 -6.89 -38.20 -58.75
N GLU A 551 -5.80 -38.02 -57.98
CA GLU A 551 -4.48 -38.58 -58.32
C GLU A 551 -3.92 -39.57 -57.31
N THR A 552 -4.37 -39.56 -56.05
CA THR A 552 -3.85 -40.37 -54.93
C THR A 552 -2.33 -40.54 -54.89
N PRO A 553 -1.57 -39.42 -54.85
CA PRO A 553 -0.12 -39.50 -54.80
C PRO A 553 0.37 -40.08 -53.46
N ASP A 554 1.55 -40.78 -53.53
CA ASP A 554 2.11 -41.49 -52.36
C ASP A 554 2.59 -40.56 -51.23
N ALA A 555 2.71 -39.26 -51.47
CA ALA A 555 3.13 -38.27 -50.46
C ALA A 555 2.35 -36.98 -50.59
N THR A 556 2.28 -36.20 -49.47
CA THR A 556 1.62 -34.89 -49.48
C THR A 556 2.29 -33.94 -50.46
N PRO A 557 1.58 -33.46 -51.50
CA PRO A 557 2.13 -32.55 -52.47
C PRO A 557 2.61 -31.22 -51.81
N PRO A 558 3.74 -30.65 -52.27
CA PRO A 558 4.25 -29.42 -51.71
C PRO A 558 3.26 -28.25 -51.76
N GLU A 559 2.40 -28.20 -52.77
CA GLU A 559 1.40 -27.14 -52.99
C GLU A 559 0.36 -27.07 -51.85
N VAL A 560 0.10 -28.20 -51.16
CA VAL A 560 -0.86 -28.29 -50.05
C VAL A 560 -0.28 -27.65 -48.78
N ARG A 561 1.03 -27.69 -48.59
CA ARG A 561 1.76 -27.30 -47.37
C ARG A 561 2.59 -26.02 -47.52
N GLN A 562 2.33 -25.21 -48.54
CA GLN A 562 3.03 -23.94 -48.68
C GLN A 562 2.65 -22.94 -47.60
N PRO A 563 3.52 -22.07 -47.14
CA PRO A 563 3.22 -21.04 -46.18
C PRO A 563 2.04 -20.12 -46.57
N HIS A 564 1.82 -19.97 -47.89
CA HIS A 564 0.70 -19.17 -48.44
C HIS A 564 -0.56 -20.00 -48.67
N SER A 565 -0.51 -21.31 -48.45
CA SER A 565 -1.69 -22.17 -48.56
C SER A 565 -2.69 -21.80 -47.49
N VAL A 566 -3.94 -21.61 -47.90
CA VAL A 566 -5.01 -21.10 -47.01
C VAL A 566 -6.22 -22.00 -47.11
N SER A 567 -6.83 -22.34 -45.98
CA SER A 567 -8.13 -22.99 -45.90
C SER A 567 -9.15 -22.07 -45.29
N ALA A 568 -10.14 -21.64 -46.06
CA ALA A 568 -11.28 -20.88 -45.58
C ALA A 568 -12.26 -21.79 -44.83
N PHE A 569 -12.89 -21.26 -43.80
CA PHE A 569 -13.93 -21.93 -43.03
C PHE A 569 -15.11 -20.96 -42.74
N ASN A 570 -16.29 -21.51 -42.56
CA ASN A 570 -17.48 -20.75 -42.15
C ASN A 570 -17.47 -20.52 -40.65
N GLU A 571 -17.12 -21.53 -39.90
CA GLU A 571 -17.06 -21.50 -38.44
C GLU A 571 -15.96 -22.43 -37.93
N LEU A 572 -15.24 -21.93 -36.91
CA LEU A 572 -14.29 -22.70 -36.12
C LEU A 572 -14.61 -22.43 -34.65
N SER A 573 -14.76 -23.47 -33.86
CA SER A 573 -15.04 -23.34 -32.42
C SER A 573 -14.25 -24.37 -31.61
N PHE A 574 -13.88 -24.01 -30.42
CA PHE A 574 -13.18 -24.88 -29.47
C PHE A 574 -13.39 -24.41 -28.05
N THR A 575 -13.21 -25.31 -27.10
CA THR A 575 -13.08 -25.00 -25.68
C THR A 575 -11.61 -24.84 -25.31
N THR A 576 -11.31 -23.93 -24.42
CA THR A 576 -9.96 -23.74 -23.89
C THR A 576 -9.96 -24.02 -22.42
N ALA A 577 -8.93 -24.70 -21.92
CA ALA A 577 -8.64 -24.83 -20.52
C ALA A 577 -7.14 -24.61 -20.28
N VAL A 578 -6.77 -23.89 -19.22
CA VAL A 578 -5.38 -23.85 -18.78
C VAL A 578 -5.25 -24.74 -17.56
N LYS A 579 -4.40 -25.75 -17.66
CA LYS A 579 -4.12 -26.67 -16.57
C LYS A 579 -2.61 -26.87 -16.46
N ASP A 580 -2.09 -26.70 -15.25
CA ASP A 580 -0.65 -26.86 -14.94
C ASP A 580 0.27 -26.04 -15.86
N GLY A 581 -0.16 -24.79 -16.19
CA GLY A 581 0.58 -23.89 -17.07
C GLY A 581 0.54 -24.24 -18.56
N ARG A 582 -0.30 -25.22 -18.98
CA ARG A 582 -0.51 -25.61 -20.35
C ARG A 582 -1.87 -25.14 -20.82
N LEU A 583 -1.92 -24.50 -21.98
CA LEU A 583 -3.18 -24.24 -22.69
C LEU A 583 -3.61 -25.50 -23.43
N ILE A 584 -4.78 -26.01 -23.10
CA ILE A 584 -5.40 -27.16 -23.73
C ILE A 584 -6.56 -26.67 -24.60
N LEU A 585 -6.59 -27.07 -25.86
CA LEU A 585 -7.70 -26.86 -26.77
C LEU A 585 -8.44 -28.20 -26.95
N SER A 586 -9.72 -28.20 -26.64
CA SER A 586 -10.56 -29.42 -26.75
C SER A 586 -11.87 -29.10 -27.45
N GLU A 587 -12.58 -30.16 -27.83
CA GLU A 587 -13.85 -30.08 -28.55
C GLU A 587 -13.79 -29.23 -29.83
N GLY A 588 -12.58 -29.10 -30.39
CA GLY A 588 -12.34 -28.28 -31.57
C GLY A 588 -13.14 -28.80 -32.79
N LYS A 589 -13.87 -27.91 -33.43
CA LYS A 589 -14.64 -28.17 -34.63
C LYS A 589 -14.42 -27.06 -35.66
N ALA A 590 -14.27 -27.42 -36.90
CA ALA A 590 -14.31 -26.46 -37.99
C ALA A 590 -15.30 -26.94 -39.06
N SER A 591 -16.00 -26.00 -39.66
CA SER A 591 -16.95 -26.28 -40.78
C SER A 591 -16.71 -25.32 -41.92
N ALA A 592 -16.71 -25.84 -43.11
CA ALA A 592 -16.55 -25.08 -44.35
C ALA A 592 -17.40 -25.67 -45.46
N GLU A 593 -17.47 -25.01 -46.61
CA GLU A 593 -18.08 -25.57 -47.81
C GLU A 593 -17.20 -26.71 -48.30
N GLY A 594 -17.76 -27.93 -48.29
CA GLY A 594 -17.09 -29.14 -48.80
C GLY A 594 -16.13 -29.83 -47.82
N TRP A 595 -15.97 -29.35 -46.58
CA TRP A 595 -15.20 -30.05 -45.56
C TRP A 595 -15.58 -29.66 -44.15
N SER A 596 -15.29 -30.53 -43.22
CA SER A 596 -15.36 -30.27 -41.78
C SER A 596 -14.10 -30.80 -41.08
N ALA A 597 -13.86 -30.37 -39.84
CA ALA A 597 -12.77 -30.92 -39.05
C ALA A 597 -13.13 -31.02 -37.59
N SER A 598 -12.52 -31.97 -36.90
CA SER A 598 -12.38 -32.00 -35.44
C SER A 598 -10.91 -31.84 -35.09
N PHE A 599 -10.62 -31.10 -34.00
CA PHE A 599 -9.24 -30.90 -33.59
C PHE A 599 -9.10 -30.80 -32.09
N THR A 600 -7.91 -31.08 -31.62
CA THR A 600 -7.43 -30.82 -30.27
C THR A 600 -6.06 -30.13 -30.35
N GLY A 601 -5.67 -29.43 -29.30
CA GLY A 601 -4.37 -28.78 -29.28
C GLY A 601 -3.85 -28.57 -27.88
N GLU A 602 -2.55 -28.32 -27.81
CA GLU A 602 -1.84 -28.01 -26.59
C GLU A 602 -0.80 -26.95 -26.88
N ALA A 603 -0.69 -25.94 -25.98
CA ALA A 603 0.35 -24.94 -26.05
C ALA A 603 1.13 -24.90 -24.76
N LEU A 604 2.47 -24.89 -24.86
CA LEU A 604 3.41 -24.76 -23.77
C LEU A 604 4.53 -23.81 -24.18
N SER A 605 4.79 -22.78 -23.35
CA SER A 605 5.91 -21.85 -23.57
C SER A 605 5.97 -21.23 -24.97
N GLY A 606 4.81 -20.91 -25.56
CA GLY A 606 4.71 -20.29 -26.88
C GLY A 606 4.70 -21.24 -28.07
N ASN A 607 4.90 -22.54 -27.86
CA ASN A 607 4.75 -23.57 -28.89
C ASN A 607 3.33 -24.12 -28.85
N LEU A 608 2.62 -24.08 -29.98
CA LEU A 608 1.28 -24.67 -30.14
C LEU A 608 1.38 -25.92 -31.00
N LEU A 609 0.85 -27.03 -30.50
CA LEU A 609 0.68 -28.27 -31.22
C LEU A 609 -0.82 -28.50 -31.40
N ILE A 610 -1.24 -28.70 -32.67
CA ILE A 610 -2.62 -28.99 -33.03
C ILE A 610 -2.67 -30.34 -33.71
N HIS A 611 -3.63 -31.16 -33.34
CA HIS A 611 -3.99 -32.39 -34.03
C HIS A 611 -5.39 -32.25 -34.62
N ALA A 612 -5.53 -32.33 -35.91
CA ALA A 612 -6.79 -32.18 -36.65
C ALA A 612 -7.10 -33.41 -37.49
N VAL A 613 -8.36 -33.73 -37.57
CA VAL A 613 -8.88 -34.71 -38.54
C VAL A 613 -9.88 -33.97 -39.43
N PHE A 614 -9.50 -33.78 -40.66
CA PHE A 614 -10.34 -33.18 -41.70
C PHE A 614 -11.21 -34.23 -42.35
N HIS A 615 -12.46 -33.90 -42.65
CA HIS A 615 -13.44 -34.75 -43.30
C HIS A 615 -13.99 -34.06 -44.54
N ALA A 616 -14.06 -34.77 -45.66
CA ALA A 616 -14.79 -34.32 -46.84
C ALA A 616 -15.98 -35.27 -47.11
N PRO A 617 -17.15 -34.72 -47.44
CA PRO A 617 -18.33 -35.53 -47.72
C PRO A 617 -18.13 -36.46 -48.89
N ALA A 618 -18.89 -37.54 -48.93
CA ALA A 618 -18.88 -38.48 -50.05
C ALA A 618 -19.22 -37.76 -51.37
N ALA A 619 -18.40 -37.99 -52.40
CA ALA A 619 -18.57 -37.38 -53.73
C ALA A 619 -18.49 -38.43 -54.83
N GLY A 620 -19.56 -38.54 -55.59
CA GLY A 620 -19.63 -39.57 -56.70
C GLY A 620 -19.57 -40.97 -56.15
N LYS A 621 -18.49 -41.72 -56.51
CA LYS A 621 -18.25 -43.10 -56.05
C LYS A 621 -17.33 -43.15 -54.81
N LEU A 622 -16.78 -42.01 -54.38
CA LEU A 622 -15.91 -41.97 -53.23
C LEU A 622 -16.71 -41.85 -51.91
N PRO A 623 -16.36 -42.63 -50.90
CA PRO A 623 -16.94 -42.47 -49.57
C PRO A 623 -16.49 -41.15 -48.96
N GLU A 624 -16.98 -40.86 -47.79
CA GLU A 624 -16.43 -39.76 -46.94
C GLU A 624 -14.93 -39.99 -46.73
N LEU A 625 -14.14 -38.96 -47.02
CA LEU A 625 -12.69 -39.00 -46.87
C LEU A 625 -12.26 -38.35 -45.54
N SER A 626 -11.28 -38.95 -44.89
CA SER A 626 -10.68 -38.41 -43.66
C SER A 626 -9.17 -38.26 -43.85
N LEU A 627 -8.65 -37.10 -43.44
CA LEU A 627 -7.23 -36.78 -43.48
C LEU A 627 -6.79 -36.26 -42.10
N ALA A 628 -5.97 -37.04 -41.40
CA ALA A 628 -5.37 -36.58 -40.14
C ALA A 628 -4.14 -35.75 -40.45
N ALA A 629 -4.00 -34.62 -39.73
CA ALA A 629 -2.85 -33.75 -39.84
C ALA A 629 -2.52 -33.12 -38.47
N SER A 630 -1.25 -32.83 -38.29
CA SER A 630 -0.77 -32.08 -37.12
C SER A 630 -0.08 -30.80 -37.55
N ALA A 631 -0.27 -29.74 -36.79
CA ALA A 631 0.44 -28.49 -36.98
C ALA A 631 1.25 -28.16 -35.74
N GLN A 632 2.48 -27.72 -35.96
CA GLN A 632 3.34 -27.21 -34.90
C GLN A 632 3.75 -25.78 -35.23
N THR A 633 3.61 -24.87 -34.24
CA THR A 633 4.14 -23.51 -34.35
C THR A 633 5.31 -23.38 -33.41
N GLY A 634 6.44 -22.88 -33.89
CA GLY A 634 7.53 -22.38 -33.05
C GLY A 634 7.30 -20.91 -32.67
N SER A 635 8.18 -20.35 -31.83
CA SER A 635 8.09 -18.97 -31.34
C SER A 635 7.98 -17.89 -32.44
N ASP A 636 8.47 -18.15 -33.65
CA ASP A 636 8.59 -17.14 -34.72
C ASP A 636 8.07 -17.56 -36.09
N LEU A 637 7.49 -18.72 -36.21
CA LEU A 637 7.15 -19.30 -37.54
C LEU A 637 5.65 -19.54 -37.70
N ALA A 638 5.19 -19.44 -38.96
CA ALA A 638 3.87 -19.92 -39.37
C ALA A 638 3.71 -21.39 -39.02
N PRO A 639 2.47 -21.88 -38.77
CA PRO A 639 2.25 -23.28 -38.45
C PRO A 639 2.77 -24.19 -39.56
N VAL A 640 3.60 -25.17 -39.18
CA VAL A 640 4.09 -26.19 -40.08
C VAL A 640 3.18 -27.40 -39.95
N TRP A 641 2.47 -27.75 -41.04
CA TRP A 641 1.55 -28.84 -41.07
C TRP A 641 2.22 -30.13 -41.60
N THR A 642 1.92 -31.23 -40.95
CA THR A 642 2.27 -32.59 -41.38
C THR A 642 0.99 -33.42 -41.48
N ALA A 643 0.70 -33.95 -42.64
CA ALA A 643 -0.49 -34.77 -42.87
C ALA A 643 -0.15 -36.26 -42.98
N GLU A 644 -0.98 -37.13 -42.44
CA GLU A 644 -0.89 -38.60 -42.62
C GLU A 644 -1.44 -39.01 -43.99
N TRP A 645 -0.74 -38.57 -45.04
CA TRP A 645 -1.19 -38.69 -46.43
C TRP A 645 -1.35 -40.11 -46.87
N ASP A 646 -0.38 -41.00 -46.55
CA ASP A 646 -0.36 -42.40 -46.97
C ASP A 646 -1.60 -43.16 -46.52
N LYS A 647 -2.06 -42.91 -45.31
CA LYS A 647 -3.28 -43.57 -44.79
C LYS A 647 -4.53 -43.12 -45.54
N ALA A 648 -4.63 -41.82 -45.82
CA ALA A 648 -5.75 -41.28 -46.57
C ALA A 648 -5.75 -41.78 -48.06
N ALA A 649 -4.57 -41.81 -48.68
CA ALA A 649 -4.39 -42.34 -50.03
C ALA A 649 -4.73 -43.84 -50.13
N GLN A 650 -4.31 -44.62 -49.13
CA GLN A 650 -4.70 -46.06 -49.09
C GLN A 650 -6.21 -46.19 -48.92
N ALA A 651 -6.88 -45.41 -48.14
CA ALA A 651 -8.33 -45.44 -47.98
C ALA A 651 -9.08 -45.17 -49.30
N VAL A 652 -8.61 -44.18 -50.07
CA VAL A 652 -9.16 -43.81 -51.35
C VAL A 652 -8.93 -44.97 -52.37
N ASN A 653 -7.72 -45.53 -52.40
CA ASN A 653 -7.39 -46.66 -53.30
C ASN A 653 -8.23 -47.91 -53.01
N GLN A 654 -8.43 -48.23 -51.73
CA GLN A 654 -9.31 -49.32 -51.31
C GLN A 654 -10.77 -49.09 -51.70
N ALA A 655 -11.26 -47.86 -51.53
CA ALA A 655 -12.62 -47.51 -51.97
C ALA A 655 -12.80 -47.61 -53.47
N ARG A 656 -11.78 -47.26 -54.24
CA ARG A 656 -11.77 -47.40 -55.72
C ARG A 656 -11.67 -48.83 -56.16
N SER A 657 -11.01 -49.75 -55.44
CA SER A 657 -10.91 -51.15 -55.74
C SER A 657 -12.18 -51.95 -55.46
N GLY A 658 -13.23 -51.35 -54.95
CA GLY A 658 -14.53 -51.97 -54.68
C GLY A 658 -14.60 -52.82 -53.41
N GLU A 659 -13.56 -52.78 -52.57
CA GLU A 659 -13.62 -53.42 -51.24
C GLU A 659 -14.37 -52.54 -50.27
N PRO A 660 -15.41 -53.02 -49.55
CA PRO A 660 -16.18 -52.21 -48.61
C PRO A 660 -15.32 -51.89 -47.38
N MET A 661 -14.83 -50.72 -47.35
CA MET A 661 -14.14 -50.18 -46.13
C MET A 661 -15.15 -49.56 -45.19
N THR A 662 -15.31 -50.14 -44.01
CA THR A 662 -16.14 -49.56 -42.99
C THR A 662 -15.37 -48.40 -42.36
N LEU A 663 -15.91 -47.19 -42.50
CA LEU A 663 -15.41 -45.90 -41.89
C LEU A 663 -15.12 -46.01 -40.37
N ASP A 664 -15.81 -46.90 -39.71
CA ASP A 664 -15.65 -47.27 -38.30
C ASP A 664 -14.26 -47.88 -37.96
N ARG A 665 -13.60 -48.54 -38.98
CA ARG A 665 -12.22 -49.04 -38.82
C ARG A 665 -11.15 -47.94 -38.95
N LEU A 666 -11.38 -46.95 -39.80
CA LEU A 666 -10.45 -45.83 -39.99
C LEU A 666 -10.53 -44.88 -38.81
N GLY A 667 -11.73 -44.53 -38.33
CA GLY A 667 -11.93 -43.72 -37.13
C GLY A 667 -11.28 -44.33 -35.90
N ARG A 668 -11.49 -45.64 -35.68
CA ARG A 668 -10.85 -46.36 -34.55
C ARG A 668 -9.33 -46.50 -34.68
N ARG A 669 -8.75 -46.50 -35.90
CA ARG A 669 -7.28 -46.48 -36.08
C ARG A 669 -6.69 -45.10 -35.82
N VAL A 670 -7.34 -44.03 -36.26
CA VAL A 670 -6.93 -42.65 -36.01
C VAL A 670 -7.06 -42.31 -34.51
N GLU A 671 -8.16 -42.71 -33.90
CA GLU A 671 -8.37 -42.54 -32.45
C GLU A 671 -7.32 -43.32 -31.62
N ARG A 672 -6.94 -44.54 -32.08
CA ARG A 672 -5.85 -45.28 -31.47
C ARG A 672 -4.48 -44.60 -31.69
N ALA A 673 -4.19 -44.09 -32.88
CA ALA A 673 -2.92 -43.43 -33.18
C ALA A 673 -2.76 -42.13 -32.38
N ILE A 674 -3.83 -41.37 -32.19
CA ILE A 674 -3.86 -40.18 -31.28
C ILE A 674 -3.63 -40.63 -29.85
N LYS A 675 -4.31 -41.67 -29.39
CA LYS A 675 -4.16 -42.19 -28.02
C LYS A 675 -2.77 -42.76 -27.75
N ASP A 676 -2.19 -43.50 -28.71
CA ASP A 676 -0.86 -44.07 -28.61
C ASP A 676 0.25 -43.00 -28.65
N PHE A 677 0.03 -41.89 -29.39
CA PHE A 677 0.90 -40.72 -29.38
C PHE A 677 0.90 -40.02 -28.01
N TRP A 678 -0.28 -39.85 -27.40
CA TRP A 678 -0.39 -39.26 -26.06
C TRP A 678 0.19 -40.14 -24.95
N GLN A 679 0.17 -41.47 -25.12
CA GLN A 679 0.76 -42.41 -24.16
C GLN A 679 2.29 -42.53 -24.31
N GLY A 680 2.86 -42.15 -25.46
CA GLY A 680 4.31 -42.18 -25.73
C GLY A 680 5.09 -40.96 -25.25
N LEU A 681 4.41 -39.91 -24.83
CA LEU A 681 5.03 -38.72 -24.25
C LEU A 681 5.23 -38.89 -22.73
N GLU A 682 6.35 -39.51 -22.33
CA GLU A 682 6.82 -39.46 -20.93
C GLU A 682 7.20 -38.02 -20.53
N LEU A 683 6.29 -37.35 -19.86
CA LEU A 683 6.52 -36.01 -19.29
C LEU A 683 6.92 -36.16 -17.82
N PRO A 684 7.90 -35.37 -17.33
CA PRO A 684 8.31 -35.47 -15.95
C PRO A 684 7.19 -35.04 -14.99
N ASP A 685 6.97 -35.87 -13.98
CA ASP A 685 5.96 -35.72 -12.92
C ASP A 685 6.32 -34.55 -12.01
N ILE A 686 5.77 -33.36 -12.27
CA ILE A 686 5.93 -32.19 -11.38
C ILE A 686 4.71 -32.15 -10.45
N LYS A 687 4.89 -32.61 -9.22
CA LYS A 687 3.89 -32.47 -8.16
C LYS A 687 3.75 -31.00 -7.75
N MET A 688 2.62 -30.40 -8.06
CA MET A 688 2.22 -29.09 -7.56
C MET A 688 1.35 -29.24 -6.29
N PRO A 689 1.43 -28.31 -5.33
CA PRO A 689 0.56 -28.32 -4.17
C PRO A 689 -0.89 -27.99 -4.58
N GLU A 690 -1.83 -28.74 -4.04
CA GLU A 690 -3.26 -28.49 -4.13
C GLU A 690 -3.58 -27.15 -3.43
N ILE A 691 -4.02 -26.15 -4.18
CA ILE A 691 -4.49 -24.87 -3.64
C ILE A 691 -6.01 -24.95 -3.56
N GLU A 692 -6.54 -25.06 -2.33
CA GLU A 692 -7.97 -24.89 -2.09
C GLU A 692 -8.33 -23.41 -2.29
N LEU A 693 -9.03 -23.10 -3.37
CA LEU A 693 -9.56 -21.78 -3.65
C LEU A 693 -10.79 -21.54 -2.76
N PRO A 694 -10.88 -20.38 -2.09
CA PRO A 694 -12.06 -20.02 -1.32
C PRO A 694 -13.29 -19.88 -2.23
N ASP A 695 -14.45 -20.28 -1.71
CA ASP A 695 -15.75 -20.28 -2.40
C ASP A 695 -16.29 -18.84 -2.53
N TRP A 696 -15.70 -18.06 -3.45
CA TRP A 696 -16.10 -16.69 -3.73
C TRP A 696 -17.14 -16.63 -4.83
N LYS A 697 -18.31 -16.08 -4.51
CA LYS A 697 -19.33 -15.80 -5.53
C LYS A 697 -18.91 -14.55 -6.30
N LEU A 698 -18.53 -14.74 -7.56
CA LEU A 698 -18.29 -13.65 -8.50
C LEU A 698 -19.55 -12.78 -8.66
N PRO A 699 -19.44 -11.46 -8.82
CA PRO A 699 -20.58 -10.64 -9.18
C PRO A 699 -21.19 -11.14 -10.49
N LYS A 700 -22.54 -11.25 -10.53
CA LYS A 700 -23.24 -11.66 -11.74
C LYS A 700 -22.96 -10.66 -12.85
N MET A 701 -22.57 -11.17 -14.01
CA MET A 701 -22.32 -10.34 -15.17
C MET A 701 -23.65 -9.82 -15.75
N PRO A 702 -23.67 -8.64 -16.38
CA PRO A 702 -24.90 -8.07 -16.97
C PRO A 702 -25.61 -8.97 -17.99
N TRP A 703 -24.93 -9.99 -18.49
CA TRP A 703 -25.46 -10.97 -19.47
C TRP A 703 -25.84 -12.35 -18.87
N GLU A 704 -25.56 -12.60 -17.59
CA GLU A 704 -26.02 -13.82 -16.93
C GLU A 704 -27.53 -13.70 -16.64
N LYS A 705 -28.32 -14.43 -17.44
CA LYS A 705 -29.76 -14.62 -17.15
C LYS A 705 -29.87 -15.58 -15.97
N ASP A 706 -30.73 -15.27 -15.01
CA ASP A 706 -31.12 -16.21 -13.95
C ASP A 706 -31.62 -17.50 -14.62
N GLU A 707 -30.81 -18.57 -14.61
CA GLU A 707 -31.32 -19.90 -14.90
C GLU A 707 -32.29 -20.25 -13.76
N PRO A 708 -33.51 -20.70 -14.09
CA PRO A 708 -34.45 -21.15 -13.07
C PRO A 708 -33.81 -22.31 -12.32
N ALA A 709 -33.75 -22.20 -10.98
CA ALA A 709 -33.21 -23.22 -10.12
C ALA A 709 -33.77 -24.61 -10.48
N PRO A 710 -32.94 -25.66 -10.61
CA PRO A 710 -33.40 -27.00 -10.92
C PRO A 710 -34.42 -27.42 -9.86
N GLN A 711 -35.64 -27.68 -10.28
CA GLN A 711 -36.69 -28.23 -9.42
C GLN A 711 -36.20 -29.56 -8.87
N LYS A 712 -36.02 -29.63 -7.54
CA LYS A 712 -35.78 -30.89 -6.84
C LYS A 712 -36.88 -31.86 -7.24
N PRO A 713 -36.56 -33.10 -7.71
CA PRO A 713 -37.57 -34.11 -7.90
C PRO A 713 -38.25 -34.41 -6.57
N ALA A 714 -39.58 -34.37 -6.62
CA ALA A 714 -40.41 -34.75 -5.46
C ALA A 714 -40.06 -36.15 -5.03
N SER A 715 -39.64 -36.34 -3.78
CA SER A 715 -39.51 -37.65 -3.17
C SER A 715 -40.87 -38.35 -3.16
N PRO A 716 -40.98 -39.61 -3.56
CA PRO A 716 -42.23 -40.34 -3.40
C PRO A 716 -42.52 -40.58 -1.90
N ALA A 717 -43.71 -40.22 -1.52
CA ALA A 717 -44.24 -40.52 -0.20
C ALA A 717 -44.31 -42.05 0.00
N ILE A 718 -43.72 -42.54 1.07
CA ILE A 718 -44.13 -43.79 1.77
C ILE A 718 -44.55 -43.35 3.18
#